data_2a507451f31fc65a62f3422dfb6c6af0
#
_entry.id   2a507451f31fc65a62f3422dfb6c6af0
#
_cell.length_a   1.000
_cell.length_b   1.000
_cell.length_c   1.000
_cell.angle_alpha   90.00
_cell.angle_beta   90.00
_cell.angle_gamma   90.00
#
_symmetry.space_group_name_H-M   'P 1'
#
loop_
_entity.id
_entity.type
_entity.pdbx_description
1 polymer ?
#
loop_
_entity_poly.entity_id
_entity_poly.type
_entity_poly.pdbx_seq_one_letter_code
_entity_poly.pdbx_strand_id
1 'polypeptide(L)'
;MNIFSSWASSRSTMLRFIALSLSYTLSLFIFQKGLLVKRHVLPLKSSCSDIVSEENCWIKPKYNKSIFLIIDALRFDFIFPYENCMGKQQLKGDEKYYHGQMPKIARLLREQPGNALLFPFISDAPTTTFQRIKALVTGSVPAFIEAGDNFDGTKISEDNILDQLLASGKNATLLGDETWLQLLPDRFHRHFEKPSFDIMDLDTVDDAVIASIFDEIDRSDWSLIIAHCLGVDHAGHRYGQAHAEMSRKLLQMDKLVEELTQKMDEETILFVFGDHGMTSTGDHGGDSLNELSTALFAYTRPNGNESAKPFSAEFDCSGKFWCGVDSVSQVDLVPTLSLLLDLPIPYPNIGQIIKPIFGNDSSNLFQQLKLNAFQMFRYAREYAKHQIDLRDDLSKISRLYESTTNTDDLTQTIKNLSNLIRSSLDQFYFELCLVGIFSLVDSLAFNCFLIFNAKNTTPFFLWIFRSAMLLLQLSLIFAEKPGNDQLIYTTTSLFVSLCYFLLVFLFGSSIKIKFKYFISFLFSNFQFFGQLILGFLAFSNSFIIYESDVLRFSIQSLILIALIKQLNIHREFSIYRLSFNFKMFIFHIIVVFPSLLILKQFESCREEQVLCYTFIFTSEQLLPWSILASFVSTFFLLEDRWKALKITRFFVWPLLILLYLHWIFESMVMTMKGKPSTSQSVHNTINLFENLSQLLAKSIFSVTLVHFFAIKLFGDENLNKINWLKSIYQMISLPLIMLIGAEYGWRTAFCLFLFPVADFFFQNDIKNWCWLMSLLAAYCFYATGNQRTLNSIPWRAAFVVLPGNFAFKWVPASFILTAMFFGQLLASLMAHMKEEETAPFYLILFLAMKVLGSVLASLLHHKHLMFYKVFAPKFVFDAVELLTCCAFNFIIYLLTTSF
;
A
#
# COMPACT_ATOMS: atom_id res chain seq x y z
N MET A 1 48.58 -0.89 -21.34
CA MET A 1 47.93 -2.18 -20.94
C MET A 1 46.99 -2.06 -19.72
N ASN A 2 47.39 -1.33 -18.67
CA ASN A 2 46.58 -1.19 -17.45
C ASN A 2 45.21 -0.49 -17.64
N ILE A 3 45.09 0.49 -18.52
CA ILE A 3 43.84 1.23 -18.78
C ILE A 3 42.82 0.35 -19.53
N PHE A 4 43.24 -0.46 -20.50
CA PHE A 4 42.36 -1.38 -21.23
C PHE A 4 41.85 -2.53 -20.36
N SER A 5 42.67 -3.05 -19.44
CA SER A 5 42.24 -4.09 -18.50
C SER A 5 41.24 -3.57 -17.45
N SER A 6 41.45 -2.37 -16.93
CA SER A 6 40.53 -1.67 -16.02
C SER A 6 39.17 -1.38 -16.72
N TRP A 7 39.18 -0.93 -17.96
CA TRP A 7 38.00 -0.64 -18.76
C TRP A 7 37.16 -1.91 -19.08
N ALA A 8 37.85 -3.02 -19.38
CA ALA A 8 37.22 -4.32 -19.62
C ALA A 8 36.60 -4.90 -18.32
N SER A 9 37.24 -4.75 -17.17
CA SER A 9 36.77 -5.18 -15.86
C SER A 9 35.54 -4.37 -15.44
N SER A 10 35.57 -3.05 -15.60
CA SER A 10 34.44 -2.16 -15.28
C SER A 10 33.18 -2.50 -16.11
N ARG A 11 33.33 -2.68 -17.43
CA ARG A 11 32.20 -3.11 -18.29
C ARG A 11 31.63 -4.48 -17.87
N SER A 12 32.51 -5.42 -17.49
CA SER A 12 32.08 -6.74 -17.02
C SER A 12 31.21 -6.64 -15.76
N THR A 13 31.57 -5.84 -14.78
CA THR A 13 30.82 -5.68 -13.52
C THR A 13 29.48 -4.93 -13.75
N MET A 14 29.46 -3.91 -14.62
CA MET A 14 28.22 -3.24 -15.02
C MET A 14 27.23 -4.22 -15.64
N LEU A 15 27.67 -5.07 -16.58
CA LEU A 15 26.85 -6.09 -17.19
C LEU A 15 26.33 -7.12 -16.18
N ARG A 16 27.14 -7.46 -15.16
CA ARG A 16 26.71 -8.36 -14.07
C ARG A 16 25.53 -7.77 -13.27
N PHE A 17 25.59 -6.49 -12.90
CA PHE A 17 24.47 -5.82 -12.22
C PHE A 17 23.22 -5.75 -13.09
N ILE A 18 23.34 -5.37 -14.35
CA ILE A 18 22.21 -5.29 -15.30
C ILE A 18 21.56 -6.67 -15.45
N ALA A 19 22.36 -7.71 -15.74
CA ALA A 19 21.82 -9.06 -15.93
C ALA A 19 21.16 -9.60 -14.67
N LEU A 20 21.73 -9.34 -13.50
CA LEU A 20 21.17 -9.78 -12.22
C LEU A 20 19.85 -9.05 -11.91
N SER A 21 19.82 -7.72 -12.08
CA SER A 21 18.61 -6.93 -11.86
C SER A 21 17.49 -7.34 -12.80
N LEU A 22 17.75 -7.50 -14.09
CA LEU A 22 16.77 -7.99 -15.07
C LEU A 22 16.27 -9.40 -14.73
N SER A 23 17.17 -10.28 -14.28
CA SER A 23 16.82 -11.64 -13.92
C SER A 23 15.83 -11.69 -12.76
N TYR A 24 16.10 -10.96 -11.69
CA TYR A 24 15.18 -10.89 -10.56
C TYR A 24 13.87 -10.22 -10.93
N THR A 25 13.93 -9.11 -11.69
CA THR A 25 12.72 -8.40 -12.15
C THR A 25 11.81 -9.32 -12.93
N LEU A 26 12.32 -10.02 -13.94
CA LEU A 26 11.53 -10.91 -14.78
C LEU A 26 10.98 -12.10 -13.98
N SER A 27 11.79 -12.71 -13.12
CA SER A 27 11.36 -13.83 -12.27
C SER A 27 10.18 -13.46 -11.37
N LEU A 28 10.29 -12.32 -10.70
CA LEU A 28 9.24 -11.81 -9.79
C LEU A 28 8.00 -11.38 -10.56
N PHE A 29 8.16 -10.79 -11.76
CA PHE A 29 7.04 -10.38 -12.59
C PHE A 29 6.27 -11.60 -13.14
N ILE A 30 6.95 -12.67 -13.55
CA ILE A 30 6.30 -13.93 -13.96
C ILE A 30 5.53 -14.52 -12.78
N PHE A 31 6.13 -14.58 -11.60
CA PHE A 31 5.45 -15.08 -10.40
C PHE A 31 4.22 -14.23 -10.07
N GLN A 32 4.35 -12.91 -10.07
CA GLN A 32 3.24 -11.98 -9.85
C GLN A 32 2.11 -12.21 -10.86
N LYS A 33 2.44 -12.40 -12.16
CA LYS A 33 1.45 -12.67 -13.21
C LYS A 33 0.67 -13.97 -12.99
N GLY A 34 1.27 -14.95 -12.32
CA GLY A 34 0.60 -16.20 -11.92
C GLY A 34 -0.21 -16.08 -10.63
N LEU A 35 0.30 -15.33 -9.66
CA LEU A 35 -0.29 -15.22 -8.32
C LEU A 35 -1.38 -14.14 -8.23
N LEU A 36 -1.12 -12.97 -8.81
CA LEU A 36 -2.01 -11.80 -8.76
C LEU A 36 -2.61 -11.58 -10.15
N VAL A 37 -3.59 -12.41 -10.51
CA VAL A 37 -4.20 -12.39 -11.84
C VAL A 37 -5.24 -11.28 -11.92
N LYS A 38 -5.25 -10.52 -13.03
CA LYS A 38 -6.35 -9.60 -13.33
C LYS A 38 -7.59 -10.42 -13.67
N ARG A 39 -8.72 -9.99 -13.15
CA ARG A 39 -10.02 -10.56 -13.43
C ARG A 39 -10.33 -10.55 -14.92
N HIS A 40 -10.97 -11.62 -15.41
CA HIS A 40 -11.50 -11.61 -16.80
C HIS A 40 -12.74 -10.71 -16.87
N VAL A 41 -12.63 -9.63 -17.63
CA VAL A 41 -13.74 -8.68 -17.83
C VAL A 41 -14.58 -9.12 -19.01
N LEU A 42 -15.89 -9.31 -18.80
CA LEU A 42 -16.82 -9.59 -19.86
C LEU A 42 -17.29 -8.28 -20.53
N PRO A 43 -17.18 -8.14 -21.87
CA PRO A 43 -17.55 -6.91 -22.57
C PRO A 43 -19.07 -6.75 -22.78
N LEU A 44 -19.89 -7.53 -22.08
CA LEU A 44 -21.34 -7.56 -22.24
C LEU A 44 -22.00 -6.48 -21.36
N LYS A 45 -23.09 -5.92 -21.88
CA LYS A 45 -23.88 -4.90 -21.18
C LYS A 45 -25.33 -5.38 -21.03
N SER A 46 -26.00 -4.99 -19.97
CA SER A 46 -27.44 -5.14 -19.79
C SER A 46 -28.18 -4.10 -20.61
N SER A 47 -29.43 -4.43 -20.99
CA SER A 47 -30.28 -3.52 -21.75
C SER A 47 -31.75 -3.68 -21.32
N CYS A 48 -32.59 -2.67 -21.62
CA CYS A 48 -34.02 -2.77 -21.39
C CYS A 48 -34.67 -3.92 -22.18
N SER A 49 -34.13 -4.28 -23.34
CA SER A 49 -34.62 -5.38 -24.16
C SER A 49 -34.38 -6.78 -23.60
N ASP A 50 -33.60 -6.90 -22.53
CA ASP A 50 -33.36 -8.20 -21.87
C ASP A 50 -34.60 -8.76 -21.17
N ILE A 51 -35.57 -7.91 -20.86
CA ILE A 51 -36.84 -8.26 -20.23
C ILE A 51 -37.98 -7.68 -21.06
N VAL A 52 -39.00 -8.50 -21.29
CA VAL A 52 -40.20 -8.05 -22.00
C VAL A 52 -41.11 -7.32 -20.98
N SER A 53 -41.14 -5.98 -21.07
CA SER A 53 -42.03 -5.11 -20.32
C SER A 53 -42.77 -4.19 -21.30
N GLU A 54 -44.07 -3.95 -21.10
CA GLU A 54 -44.91 -3.15 -22.00
C GLU A 54 -44.73 -1.63 -21.79
N GLU A 55 -44.42 -1.19 -20.56
CA GLU A 55 -44.43 0.23 -20.18
C GLU A 55 -43.13 0.72 -19.53
N ASN A 56 -42.33 -0.15 -18.96
CA ASN A 56 -41.12 0.18 -18.18
C ASN A 56 -39.89 -0.53 -18.75
N CYS A 57 -38.69 -0.09 -18.39
CA CYS A 57 -37.46 -0.77 -18.80
C CYS A 57 -37.40 -2.18 -18.17
N TRP A 58 -37.30 -2.27 -16.86
CA TRP A 58 -37.28 -3.55 -16.13
C TRP A 58 -38.45 -3.66 -15.11
N ILE A 59 -38.76 -2.54 -14.40
CA ILE A 59 -39.77 -2.49 -13.36
C ILE A 59 -40.25 -1.04 -13.18
N LYS A 60 -41.49 -0.85 -12.72
CA LYS A 60 -41.94 0.52 -12.40
C LYS A 60 -41.05 1.21 -11.39
N PRO A 61 -40.51 2.42 -11.71
CA PRO A 61 -39.64 3.13 -10.81
C PRO A 61 -40.34 3.52 -9.50
N LYS A 62 -39.63 3.47 -8.38
CA LYS A 62 -40.13 3.99 -7.09
C LYS A 62 -39.77 5.46 -6.92
N TYR A 63 -38.63 5.91 -7.48
CA TYR A 63 -38.15 7.27 -7.46
C TYR A 63 -37.71 7.70 -8.87
N ASN A 64 -37.75 9.00 -9.14
CA ASN A 64 -37.30 9.57 -10.41
C ASN A 64 -35.90 10.09 -10.32
N LYS A 65 -35.43 10.40 -9.11
CA LYS A 65 -34.14 11.04 -8.84
C LYS A 65 -33.42 10.39 -7.67
N SER A 66 -32.09 10.44 -7.68
CA SER A 66 -31.26 10.01 -6.56
C SER A 66 -30.08 10.96 -6.33
N ILE A 67 -29.75 11.20 -5.08
CA ILE A 67 -28.54 11.93 -4.66
C ILE A 67 -27.61 10.97 -3.94
N PHE A 68 -26.38 10.85 -4.43
CA PHE A 68 -25.27 10.16 -3.77
C PHE A 68 -24.41 11.22 -3.11
N LEU A 69 -24.45 11.32 -1.79
CA LEU A 69 -23.49 12.06 -1.01
C LEU A 69 -22.44 11.09 -0.48
N ILE A 70 -21.32 11.04 -1.12
CA ILE A 70 -20.19 10.21 -0.72
C ILE A 70 -19.29 11.05 0.19
N ILE A 71 -19.10 10.60 1.40
CA ILE A 71 -18.18 11.18 2.35
C ILE A 71 -17.01 10.21 2.45
N ASP A 72 -15.89 10.54 1.80
CA ASP A 72 -14.71 9.68 1.72
C ASP A 72 -14.25 9.26 3.12
N ALA A 73 -13.98 7.97 3.28
CA ALA A 73 -13.62 7.33 4.54
C ALA A 73 -14.64 7.44 5.69
N LEU A 74 -15.94 7.63 5.39
CA LEU A 74 -16.99 7.68 6.42
C LEU A 74 -17.21 6.30 7.05
N ARG A 75 -16.66 6.09 8.23
CA ARG A 75 -16.87 4.87 9.02
C ARG A 75 -18.26 4.84 9.65
N PHE A 76 -18.75 3.63 9.91
CA PHE A 76 -20.05 3.45 10.56
C PHE A 76 -20.09 4.03 11.97
N ASP A 77 -19.03 3.91 12.75
CA ASP A 77 -18.94 4.46 14.11
C ASP A 77 -18.80 6.01 14.16
N PHE A 78 -18.56 6.68 13.01
CA PHE A 78 -18.59 8.14 12.91
C PHE A 78 -20.02 8.68 12.84
N ILE A 79 -20.96 7.94 12.24
CA ILE A 79 -22.33 8.36 12.00
C ILE A 79 -23.33 7.75 12.98
N PHE A 80 -22.96 6.63 13.63
CA PHE A 80 -23.86 5.92 14.52
C PHE A 80 -24.25 6.76 15.74
N PRO A 81 -25.52 6.78 16.16
CA PRO A 81 -25.96 7.54 17.33
C PRO A 81 -25.26 7.09 18.60
N TYR A 82 -24.40 7.93 19.15
CA TYR A 82 -23.60 7.63 20.35
C TYR A 82 -24.47 7.28 21.59
N GLU A 83 -25.70 7.75 21.60
CA GLU A 83 -26.69 7.44 22.66
C GLU A 83 -27.04 5.95 22.75
N ASN A 84 -26.90 5.23 21.64
CA ASN A 84 -27.21 3.81 21.50
C ASN A 84 -25.97 2.90 21.71
N CYS A 85 -24.85 3.48 22.13
CA CYS A 85 -23.63 2.71 22.37
C CYS A 85 -23.71 1.87 23.65
N MET A 86 -23.51 0.55 23.53
CA MET A 86 -23.30 -0.31 24.70
C MET A 86 -21.97 0.06 25.39
N GLY A 87 -21.96 0.08 26.71
CA GLY A 87 -20.73 0.38 27.47
C GLY A 87 -20.45 1.88 27.68
N LYS A 88 -21.38 2.77 27.36
CA LYS A 88 -21.26 4.24 27.55
C LYS A 88 -20.80 4.64 28.95
N GLN A 89 -21.16 3.88 30.00
CA GLN A 89 -20.72 4.14 31.38
C GLN A 89 -19.24 3.82 31.61
N GLN A 90 -18.64 2.91 30.83
CA GLN A 90 -17.22 2.58 30.90
C GLN A 90 -16.36 3.55 30.08
N LEU A 91 -16.95 4.26 29.11
CA LEU A 91 -16.29 5.23 28.23
C LEU A 91 -16.28 6.67 28.78
N LYS A 92 -16.81 6.91 29.99
CA LYS A 92 -16.73 8.24 30.63
C LYS A 92 -15.27 8.60 30.90
N GLY A 93 -14.69 9.44 30.02
CA GLY A 93 -13.30 9.88 30.04
C GLY A 93 -12.48 9.43 28.83
N ASP A 94 -13.04 8.59 27.92
CA ASP A 94 -12.36 8.11 26.71
C ASP A 94 -13.18 8.47 25.47
N GLU A 95 -13.91 9.61 25.51
CA GLU A 95 -14.70 10.11 24.38
C GLU A 95 -13.76 10.55 23.26
N LYS A 96 -13.87 9.89 22.09
CA LYS A 96 -13.07 10.22 20.90
C LYS A 96 -13.71 11.40 20.17
N TYR A 97 -12.90 12.21 19.50
CA TYR A 97 -13.32 13.40 18.78
C TYR A 97 -14.43 13.20 17.76
N TYR A 98 -14.58 12.01 17.21
CA TYR A 98 -15.59 11.69 16.19
C TYR A 98 -16.93 11.20 16.77
N HIS A 99 -17.02 10.88 18.07
CA HIS A 99 -18.24 10.37 18.65
C HIS A 99 -19.34 11.44 18.73
N GLY A 100 -20.54 11.09 18.22
CA GLY A 100 -21.71 11.96 18.30
C GLY A 100 -21.63 13.25 17.47
N GLN A 101 -20.75 13.30 16.47
CA GLN A 101 -20.55 14.50 15.63
C GLN A 101 -21.57 14.61 14.49
N MET A 102 -22.50 13.63 14.34
CA MET A 102 -23.57 13.69 13.35
C MET A 102 -24.98 13.67 14.04
N PRO A 103 -25.29 14.67 14.88
CA PRO A 103 -26.52 14.70 15.67
C PRO A 103 -27.80 14.88 14.85
N LYS A 104 -27.72 15.45 13.63
CA LYS A 104 -28.91 15.65 12.77
C LYS A 104 -29.36 14.32 12.17
N ILE A 105 -28.42 13.49 11.70
CA ILE A 105 -28.75 12.13 11.26
C ILE A 105 -29.32 11.30 12.41
N ALA A 106 -28.72 11.37 13.60
CA ALA A 106 -29.26 10.71 14.79
C ALA A 106 -30.70 11.15 15.11
N ARG A 107 -31.02 12.43 14.92
CA ARG A 107 -32.38 12.95 15.07
C ARG A 107 -33.32 12.37 14.00
N LEU A 108 -32.95 12.37 12.73
CA LEU A 108 -33.77 11.84 11.65
C LEU A 108 -34.12 10.35 11.86
N LEU A 109 -33.14 9.55 12.30
CA LEU A 109 -33.35 8.12 12.62
C LEU A 109 -34.36 7.90 13.76
N ARG A 110 -34.42 8.82 14.73
CA ARG A 110 -35.39 8.73 15.83
C ARG A 110 -36.79 9.23 15.46
N GLU A 111 -36.81 10.38 14.75
CA GLU A 111 -38.08 11.07 14.48
C GLU A 111 -38.78 10.53 13.22
N GLN A 112 -38.06 9.95 12.29
CA GLN A 112 -38.56 9.48 10.99
C GLN A 112 -38.10 8.05 10.65
N PRO A 113 -38.38 7.04 11.52
CA PRO A 113 -37.79 5.71 11.37
C PRO A 113 -38.26 4.95 10.13
N GLY A 114 -39.36 5.38 9.46
CA GLY A 114 -39.81 4.81 8.19
C GLY A 114 -39.12 5.38 6.97
N ASN A 115 -38.57 6.58 7.10
CA ASN A 115 -37.98 7.35 6.01
C ASN A 115 -36.46 7.45 6.10
N ALA A 116 -35.91 7.24 7.30
CA ALA A 116 -34.48 7.26 7.57
C ALA A 116 -33.99 5.86 7.99
N LEU A 117 -33.09 5.28 7.23
CA LEU A 117 -32.50 3.96 7.48
C LEU A 117 -30.97 4.08 7.55
N LEU A 118 -30.33 3.33 8.46
CA LEU A 118 -28.88 3.30 8.62
C LEU A 118 -28.40 1.86 8.64
N PHE A 119 -27.40 1.52 7.82
CA PHE A 119 -26.80 0.20 7.71
C PHE A 119 -25.27 0.28 7.85
N PRO A 120 -24.65 -0.72 8.51
CA PRO A 120 -23.24 -1.01 8.28
C PRO A 120 -23.04 -1.38 6.80
N PHE A 121 -22.21 -0.66 6.09
CA PHE A 121 -21.98 -0.78 4.66
C PHE A 121 -20.58 -1.35 4.44
N ILE A 122 -20.51 -2.64 4.14
CA ILE A 122 -19.26 -3.38 4.14
C ILE A 122 -18.60 -3.26 2.77
N SER A 123 -17.45 -2.61 2.74
CA SER A 123 -16.59 -2.55 1.57
C SER A 123 -15.75 -3.83 1.42
N ASP A 124 -15.29 -4.12 0.20
CA ASP A 124 -14.36 -5.20 -0.09
C ASP A 124 -12.92 -4.63 -0.17
N ALA A 125 -11.92 -5.41 0.23
CA ALA A 125 -10.53 -5.03 0.00
C ALA A 125 -10.17 -5.14 -1.49
N PRO A 126 -9.24 -4.26 -1.99
CA PRO A 126 -8.56 -3.18 -1.31
C PRO A 126 -9.48 -1.97 -1.09
N THR A 127 -9.32 -1.33 0.07
CA THR A 127 -10.12 -0.19 0.51
C THR A 127 -9.50 1.12 0.01
N THR A 128 -9.43 1.29 -1.29
CA THR A 128 -8.93 2.50 -1.94
C THR A 128 -10.02 3.12 -2.81
N THR A 129 -10.10 4.44 -2.84
CA THR A 129 -11.17 5.21 -3.50
C THR A 129 -11.45 4.74 -4.93
N PHE A 130 -10.43 4.54 -5.77
CA PHE A 130 -10.59 4.08 -7.16
C PHE A 130 -11.31 2.73 -7.27
N GLN A 131 -10.91 1.73 -6.45
CA GLN A 131 -11.54 0.40 -6.46
C GLN A 131 -12.93 0.45 -5.88
N ARG A 132 -13.15 1.30 -4.90
CA ARG A 132 -14.48 1.45 -4.29
C ARG A 132 -15.45 2.14 -5.24
N ILE A 133 -15.03 3.21 -5.92
CA ILE A 133 -15.84 3.82 -6.99
C ILE A 133 -16.21 2.78 -8.06
N LYS A 134 -15.24 1.96 -8.51
CA LYS A 134 -15.50 0.88 -9.48
C LYS A 134 -16.55 -0.10 -8.96
N ALA A 135 -16.45 -0.56 -7.72
CA ALA A 135 -17.45 -1.45 -7.09
C ALA A 135 -18.84 -0.80 -6.99
N LEU A 136 -18.90 0.48 -6.58
CA LEU A 136 -20.13 1.25 -6.39
C LEU A 136 -20.87 1.55 -7.71
N VAL A 137 -20.18 1.55 -8.85
CA VAL A 137 -20.85 1.79 -10.14
C VAL A 137 -21.09 0.52 -10.94
N THR A 138 -20.29 -0.54 -10.77
CA THR A 138 -20.44 -1.80 -11.53
C THR A 138 -21.19 -2.88 -10.77
N GLY A 139 -21.23 -2.82 -9.44
CA GLY A 139 -21.76 -3.87 -8.57
C GLY A 139 -20.89 -5.12 -8.52
N SER A 140 -19.61 -5.01 -8.88
CA SER A 140 -18.67 -6.13 -8.88
C SER A 140 -17.45 -5.83 -8.01
N VAL A 141 -16.74 -6.87 -7.57
CA VAL A 141 -15.55 -6.74 -6.72
C VAL A 141 -14.32 -6.55 -7.60
N PRO A 142 -13.55 -5.45 -7.47
CA PRO A 142 -12.30 -5.26 -8.19
C PRO A 142 -11.22 -6.22 -7.67
N ALA A 143 -10.30 -6.63 -8.55
CA ALA A 143 -9.20 -7.49 -8.18
C ALA A 143 -8.10 -6.71 -7.42
N PHE A 144 -7.41 -7.38 -6.48
CA PHE A 144 -6.32 -6.78 -5.69
C PHE A 144 -5.24 -6.13 -6.56
N ILE A 145 -4.88 -6.78 -7.66
CA ILE A 145 -3.84 -6.26 -8.59
C ILE A 145 -4.23 -4.93 -9.23
N GLU A 146 -5.54 -4.65 -9.34
CA GLU A 146 -6.05 -3.40 -9.89
C GLU A 146 -5.79 -2.19 -8.97
N ALA A 147 -5.37 -2.43 -7.71
CA ALA A 147 -4.91 -1.34 -6.83
C ALA A 147 -3.70 -0.58 -7.39
N GLY A 148 -2.88 -1.23 -8.22
CA GLY A 148 -1.81 -0.56 -8.96
C GLY A 148 -2.30 0.43 -10.02
N ASP A 149 -3.50 0.23 -10.54
CA ASP A 149 -4.11 1.09 -11.55
C ASP A 149 -4.57 2.45 -10.97
N ASN A 150 -4.59 2.64 -9.63
CA ASN A 150 -4.86 3.91 -8.95
C ASN A 150 -3.93 5.05 -9.41
N PHE A 151 -2.72 4.69 -9.84
CA PHE A 151 -1.73 5.66 -10.31
C PHE A 151 -1.82 5.95 -11.81
N ASP A 152 -2.56 5.13 -12.56
CA ASP A 152 -2.60 5.21 -14.03
C ASP A 152 -3.97 5.61 -14.59
N GLY A 153 -5.01 5.74 -13.71
CA GLY A 153 -6.36 6.21 -14.10
C GLY A 153 -6.99 5.36 -15.20
N THR A 154 -6.93 4.02 -15.08
CA THR A 154 -7.49 3.12 -16.09
C THR A 154 -9.01 3.26 -16.14
N LYS A 155 -9.55 3.63 -17.31
CA LYS A 155 -10.99 3.80 -17.53
C LYS A 155 -11.76 2.52 -17.23
N ILE A 156 -12.93 2.67 -16.58
CA ILE A 156 -13.88 1.56 -16.38
C ILE A 156 -14.52 1.21 -17.72
N SER A 157 -14.19 0.02 -18.23
CA SER A 157 -14.75 -0.52 -19.50
C SER A 157 -15.95 -1.43 -19.28
N GLU A 158 -16.19 -1.86 -18.05
CA GLU A 158 -17.29 -2.72 -17.65
C GLU A 158 -18.62 -1.96 -17.65
N ASP A 159 -19.71 -2.69 -17.90
CA ASP A 159 -21.06 -2.15 -17.76
C ASP A 159 -21.27 -1.59 -16.35
N ASN A 160 -21.80 -0.40 -16.24
CA ASN A 160 -21.93 0.35 -15.01
C ASN A 160 -23.22 1.19 -14.98
N ILE A 161 -23.57 1.67 -13.80
CA ILE A 161 -24.84 2.38 -13.59
C ILE A 161 -24.93 3.69 -14.39
N LEU A 162 -23.79 4.38 -14.65
CA LEU A 162 -23.79 5.61 -15.45
C LEU A 162 -24.01 5.31 -16.94
N ASP A 163 -23.44 4.20 -17.46
CA ASP A 163 -23.73 3.73 -18.81
C ASP A 163 -25.21 3.39 -18.97
N GLN A 164 -25.82 2.75 -17.94
CA GLN A 164 -27.26 2.42 -17.96
C GLN A 164 -28.15 3.66 -17.85
N LEU A 165 -27.76 4.67 -17.04
CA LEU A 165 -28.44 5.96 -16.99
C LEU A 165 -28.46 6.65 -18.35
N LEU A 166 -27.32 6.78 -18.99
CA LEU A 166 -27.20 7.41 -20.31
C LEU A 166 -27.98 6.64 -21.37
N ALA A 167 -27.92 5.32 -21.40
CA ALA A 167 -28.67 4.47 -22.33
C ALA A 167 -30.19 4.61 -22.16
N SER A 168 -30.66 4.94 -20.95
CA SER A 168 -32.07 5.19 -20.61
C SER A 168 -32.49 6.66 -20.82
N GLY A 169 -31.61 7.51 -21.38
CA GLY A 169 -31.89 8.94 -21.61
C GLY A 169 -31.91 9.79 -20.34
N LYS A 170 -31.32 9.31 -19.25
CA LYS A 170 -31.25 9.97 -17.94
C LYS A 170 -29.88 10.63 -17.74
N ASN A 171 -29.83 11.72 -17.00
CA ASN A 171 -28.63 12.54 -16.82
C ASN A 171 -28.00 12.36 -15.43
N ALA A 172 -26.68 12.32 -15.38
CA ALA A 172 -25.89 12.37 -14.16
C ALA A 172 -25.09 13.67 -14.07
N THR A 173 -25.01 14.25 -12.85
CA THR A 173 -24.18 15.42 -12.52
C THR A 173 -23.14 15.01 -11.47
N LEU A 174 -21.88 15.46 -11.65
CA LEU A 174 -20.79 15.24 -10.70
C LEU A 174 -20.43 16.54 -9.98
N LEU A 175 -20.35 16.48 -8.67
CA LEU A 175 -19.78 17.49 -7.79
C LEU A 175 -18.70 16.82 -6.94
N GLY A 176 -17.43 17.20 -7.06
CA GLY A 176 -16.38 16.55 -6.27
C GLY A 176 -15.00 16.64 -6.88
N ASP A 177 -14.34 15.52 -7.01
CA ASP A 177 -12.96 15.43 -7.46
C ASP A 177 -12.80 14.87 -8.89
N GLU A 178 -11.62 15.07 -9.45
CA GLU A 178 -11.26 14.66 -10.81
C GLU A 178 -11.17 13.13 -11.01
N THR A 179 -11.10 12.34 -9.93
CA THR A 179 -11.00 10.87 -9.98
C THR A 179 -12.14 10.23 -10.77
N TRP A 180 -13.35 10.77 -10.61
CA TRP A 180 -14.53 10.29 -11.34
C TRP A 180 -14.42 10.47 -12.84
N LEU A 181 -13.86 11.59 -13.31
CA LEU A 181 -13.67 11.87 -14.73
C LEU A 181 -12.55 11.03 -15.34
N GLN A 182 -11.54 10.68 -14.53
CA GLN A 182 -10.48 9.76 -14.97
C GLN A 182 -11.03 8.34 -15.18
N LEU A 183 -11.88 7.86 -14.26
CA LEU A 183 -12.49 6.52 -14.32
C LEU A 183 -13.61 6.40 -15.34
N LEU A 184 -14.45 7.44 -15.47
CA LEU A 184 -15.70 7.46 -16.22
C LEU A 184 -15.79 8.71 -17.10
N PRO A 185 -14.87 8.89 -18.07
CA PRO A 185 -14.88 10.04 -18.95
C PRO A 185 -16.15 10.08 -19.79
N ASP A 186 -16.65 11.28 -20.07
CA ASP A 186 -17.81 11.53 -20.91
C ASP A 186 -19.14 10.89 -20.41
N ARG A 187 -19.27 10.62 -19.10
CA ARG A 187 -20.46 10.03 -18.49
C ARG A 187 -21.35 11.02 -17.75
N PHE A 188 -20.86 12.23 -17.52
CA PHE A 188 -21.57 13.26 -16.78
C PHE A 188 -22.10 14.34 -17.73
N HIS A 189 -23.37 14.67 -17.59
CA HIS A 189 -24.00 15.77 -18.33
C HIS A 189 -23.41 17.13 -17.88
N ARG A 190 -23.15 17.28 -16.58
CA ARG A 190 -22.43 18.40 -15.96
C ARG A 190 -21.47 17.88 -14.90
N HIS A 191 -20.35 18.61 -14.72
CA HIS A 191 -19.38 18.28 -13.69
C HIS A 191 -18.72 19.55 -13.15
N PHE A 192 -18.39 19.51 -11.86
CA PHE A 192 -17.71 20.57 -11.09
C PHE A 192 -16.61 19.92 -10.28
N GLU A 193 -15.50 19.63 -10.93
CA GLU A 193 -14.38 18.91 -10.34
C GLU A 193 -13.34 19.85 -9.72
N LYS A 194 -12.67 19.33 -8.68
CA LYS A 194 -11.51 19.93 -8.02
C LYS A 194 -10.38 18.89 -7.93
N PRO A 195 -9.11 19.31 -7.84
CA PRO A 195 -7.99 18.39 -7.62
C PRO A 195 -8.12 17.62 -6.31
N SER A 196 -7.90 16.31 -6.32
CA SER A 196 -8.10 15.40 -5.18
C SER A 196 -6.82 15.01 -4.43
N PHE A 197 -5.64 15.09 -5.06
CA PHE A 197 -4.42 14.51 -4.52
C PHE A 197 -3.67 15.34 -3.47
N ASP A 198 -4.17 16.49 -3.08
CA ASP A 198 -3.56 17.28 -2.00
C ASP A 198 -4.22 16.96 -0.64
N ILE A 199 -3.72 15.91 0.04
CA ILE A 199 -4.18 15.53 1.38
C ILE A 199 -4.00 16.64 2.44
N MET A 200 -3.27 17.71 2.12
CA MET A 200 -3.11 18.85 3.01
C MET A 200 -4.29 19.82 2.92
N ASP A 201 -5.07 19.76 1.86
CA ASP A 201 -6.27 20.55 1.65
C ASP A 201 -7.51 19.80 2.16
N LEU A 202 -8.09 20.28 3.25
CA LEU A 202 -9.27 19.65 3.86
C LEU A 202 -10.59 20.25 3.34
N ASP A 203 -10.57 21.37 2.67
CA ASP A 203 -11.79 22.19 2.52
C ASP A 203 -12.17 22.48 1.07
N THR A 204 -11.24 22.64 0.13
CA THR A 204 -11.52 23.12 -1.23
C THR A 204 -12.55 22.27 -1.98
N VAL A 205 -12.45 20.93 -1.90
CA VAL A 205 -13.40 20.03 -2.57
C VAL A 205 -14.76 20.11 -1.90
N ASP A 206 -14.80 19.98 -0.58
CA ASP A 206 -16.06 20.00 0.20
C ASP A 206 -16.79 21.32 0.07
N ASP A 207 -16.10 22.44 0.17
CA ASP A 207 -16.69 23.78 0.02
C ASP A 207 -17.24 24.01 -1.39
N ALA A 208 -16.57 23.47 -2.43
CA ALA A 208 -17.07 23.55 -3.80
C ALA A 208 -18.33 22.68 -3.99
N VAL A 209 -18.38 21.49 -3.40
CA VAL A 209 -19.58 20.62 -3.40
C VAL A 209 -20.74 21.34 -2.70
N ILE A 210 -20.53 21.86 -1.49
CA ILE A 210 -21.56 22.57 -0.71
C ILE A 210 -22.08 23.79 -1.45
N ALA A 211 -21.19 24.55 -2.10
CA ALA A 211 -21.58 25.74 -2.84
C ALA A 211 -22.44 25.46 -4.08
N SER A 212 -22.25 24.29 -4.72
CA SER A 212 -22.87 23.96 -6.02
C SER A 212 -24.08 23.05 -5.92
N ILE A 213 -24.20 22.21 -4.87
CA ILE A 213 -25.19 21.13 -4.82
C ILE A 213 -26.64 21.64 -4.81
N PHE A 214 -26.90 22.77 -4.13
CA PHE A 214 -28.27 23.30 -4.01
C PHE A 214 -28.75 23.92 -5.33
N ASP A 215 -27.84 24.57 -6.08
CA ASP A 215 -28.13 25.09 -7.39
C ASP A 215 -28.43 23.95 -8.39
N GLU A 216 -27.74 22.82 -8.26
CA GLU A 216 -28.00 21.63 -9.08
C GLU A 216 -29.31 20.93 -8.71
N ILE A 217 -29.66 20.82 -7.43
CA ILE A 217 -30.94 20.25 -6.98
C ILE A 217 -32.12 21.06 -7.55
N ASP A 218 -32.02 22.39 -7.65
CA ASP A 218 -33.07 23.27 -8.17
C ASP A 218 -33.27 23.11 -9.68
N ARG A 219 -32.35 22.45 -10.39
CA ARG A 219 -32.51 22.09 -11.80
C ARG A 219 -33.43 20.86 -11.96
N SER A 220 -34.18 20.80 -13.04
CA SER A 220 -35.11 19.70 -13.29
C SER A 220 -34.55 18.64 -14.23
N ASP A 221 -33.33 18.79 -14.73
CA ASP A 221 -32.74 18.03 -15.83
C ASP A 221 -31.73 16.95 -15.40
N TRP A 222 -31.74 16.56 -14.13
CA TRP A 222 -30.89 15.50 -13.57
C TRP A 222 -31.73 14.32 -13.03
N SER A 223 -31.14 13.12 -13.06
CA SER A 223 -31.69 11.90 -12.45
C SER A 223 -30.78 11.35 -11.35
N LEU A 224 -29.44 11.61 -11.43
CA LEU A 224 -28.47 11.25 -10.41
C LEU A 224 -27.51 12.43 -10.18
N ILE A 225 -27.40 12.88 -8.94
CA ILE A 225 -26.31 13.75 -8.51
C ILE A 225 -25.31 12.89 -7.70
N ILE A 226 -24.04 12.93 -8.08
CA ILE A 226 -22.94 12.36 -7.29
C ILE A 226 -22.17 13.53 -6.70
N ALA A 227 -22.20 13.64 -5.38
CA ALA A 227 -21.48 14.62 -4.59
C ALA A 227 -20.43 13.88 -3.74
N HIS A 228 -19.15 14.11 -3.99
CA HIS A 228 -18.05 13.41 -3.34
C HIS A 228 -17.20 14.41 -2.54
N CYS A 229 -17.23 14.27 -1.21
CA CYS A 229 -16.53 15.11 -0.23
C CYS A 229 -15.32 14.34 0.31
N LEU A 230 -14.13 14.95 0.29
CA LEU A 230 -12.85 14.31 0.65
C LEU A 230 -12.33 14.70 2.04
N GLY A 231 -12.91 15.72 2.67
CA GLY A 231 -12.34 16.35 3.86
C GLY A 231 -12.24 15.44 5.09
N VAL A 232 -13.07 14.42 5.23
CA VAL A 232 -13.00 13.44 6.34
C VAL A 232 -11.80 12.52 6.14
N ASP A 233 -11.58 12.02 4.92
CA ASP A 233 -10.41 11.20 4.58
C ASP A 233 -9.10 12.00 4.73
N HIS A 234 -9.03 13.20 4.17
CA HIS A 234 -7.86 14.06 4.30
C HIS A 234 -7.55 14.44 5.77
N ALA A 235 -8.60 14.63 6.60
CA ALA A 235 -8.41 14.82 8.03
C ALA A 235 -7.83 13.58 8.70
N GLY A 236 -8.25 12.39 8.28
CA GLY A 236 -7.69 11.11 8.69
C GLY A 236 -6.21 10.99 8.35
N HIS A 237 -5.85 11.11 7.09
CA HIS A 237 -4.47 11.01 6.61
C HIS A 237 -3.52 12.03 7.26
N ARG A 238 -4.03 13.20 7.55
CA ARG A 238 -3.21 14.28 8.09
C ARG A 238 -3.04 14.23 9.60
N TYR A 239 -4.10 13.89 10.34
CA TYR A 239 -4.16 14.04 11.80
C TYR A 239 -4.55 12.75 12.53
N GLY A 240 -4.97 11.72 11.81
CA GLY A 240 -5.60 10.54 12.39
C GLY A 240 -7.04 10.77 12.81
N GLN A 241 -7.73 9.70 13.15
CA GLN A 241 -9.15 9.74 13.56
C GLN A 241 -9.41 10.54 14.85
N ALA A 242 -8.41 10.68 15.74
CA ALA A 242 -8.55 11.26 17.07
C ALA A 242 -8.10 12.74 17.11
N HIS A 243 -8.62 13.57 16.21
CA HIS A 243 -8.26 14.97 16.13
C HIS A 243 -9.49 15.88 15.99
N ALA A 244 -9.37 17.13 16.44
CA ALA A 244 -10.47 18.12 16.39
C ALA A 244 -10.95 18.43 14.96
N GLU A 245 -10.07 18.32 13.96
CA GLU A 245 -10.45 18.49 12.55
C GLU A 245 -11.40 17.41 12.06
N MET A 246 -11.28 16.18 12.58
CA MET A 246 -12.26 15.11 12.31
C MET A 246 -13.65 15.51 12.78
N SER A 247 -13.78 16.04 14.01
CA SER A 247 -15.06 16.58 14.51
C SER A 247 -15.61 17.70 13.62
N ARG A 248 -14.75 18.64 13.21
CA ARG A 248 -15.13 19.77 12.36
C ARG A 248 -15.71 19.32 11.03
N LYS A 249 -15.04 18.38 10.37
CA LYS A 249 -15.47 17.83 9.07
C LYS A 249 -16.76 17.02 9.18
N LEU A 250 -16.89 16.17 10.21
CA LEU A 250 -18.13 15.43 10.44
C LEU A 250 -19.34 16.34 10.72
N LEU A 251 -19.16 17.41 11.53
CA LEU A 251 -20.21 18.41 11.77
C LEU A 251 -20.57 19.19 10.50
N GLN A 252 -19.60 19.48 9.62
CA GLN A 252 -19.86 20.10 8.32
C GLN A 252 -20.72 19.20 7.44
N MET A 253 -20.40 17.90 7.38
CA MET A 253 -21.19 16.91 6.63
C MET A 253 -22.58 16.70 7.22
N ASP A 254 -22.73 16.62 8.54
CA ASP A 254 -24.02 16.50 9.22
C ASP A 254 -24.96 17.68 8.91
N LYS A 255 -24.41 18.91 8.86
CA LYS A 255 -25.12 20.10 8.46
C LYS A 255 -25.57 20.02 6.99
N LEU A 256 -24.69 19.58 6.09
CA LEU A 256 -25.01 19.39 4.68
C LEU A 256 -26.16 18.39 4.51
N VAL A 257 -26.14 17.27 5.23
CA VAL A 257 -27.24 16.28 5.20
C VAL A 257 -28.55 16.88 5.67
N GLU A 258 -28.56 17.67 6.75
CA GLU A 258 -29.78 18.36 7.23
C GLU A 258 -30.35 19.29 6.15
N GLU A 259 -29.51 20.11 5.52
CA GLU A 259 -29.93 21.05 4.48
C GLU A 259 -30.45 20.32 3.24
N LEU A 260 -29.82 19.20 2.83
CA LEU A 260 -30.30 18.35 1.73
C LEU A 260 -31.66 17.74 2.01
N THR A 261 -31.89 17.20 3.21
CA THR A 261 -33.17 16.56 3.59
C THR A 261 -34.33 17.58 3.63
N GLN A 262 -34.02 18.86 3.86
CA GLN A 262 -35.01 19.94 3.81
C GLN A 262 -35.33 20.40 2.38
N LYS A 263 -34.35 20.32 1.47
CA LYS A 263 -34.46 20.83 0.09
C LYS A 263 -35.02 19.83 -0.90
N MET A 264 -34.74 18.52 -0.76
CA MET A 264 -35.13 17.47 -1.70
C MET A 264 -36.67 17.30 -1.77
N ASP A 265 -37.16 16.87 -2.92
CA ASP A 265 -38.59 16.54 -3.16
C ASP A 265 -38.92 15.08 -2.77
N GLU A 266 -40.21 14.71 -2.88
CA GLU A 266 -40.72 13.36 -2.54
C GLU A 266 -40.32 12.28 -3.57
N GLU A 267 -39.92 12.68 -4.78
CA GLU A 267 -39.50 11.80 -5.85
C GLU A 267 -37.99 11.47 -5.81
N THR A 268 -37.32 12.03 -4.83
CA THR A 268 -35.85 11.92 -4.67
C THR A 268 -35.51 11.00 -3.48
N ILE A 269 -34.59 10.08 -3.68
CA ILE A 269 -33.94 9.32 -2.60
C ILE A 269 -32.50 9.80 -2.39
N LEU A 270 -32.14 10.07 -1.12
CA LEU A 270 -30.78 10.42 -0.71
C LEU A 270 -30.08 9.21 -0.13
N PHE A 271 -28.87 8.93 -0.64
CA PHE A 271 -27.91 8.00 -0.06
C PHE A 271 -26.69 8.76 0.43
N VAL A 272 -26.37 8.66 1.72
CA VAL A 272 -25.13 9.15 2.31
C VAL A 272 -24.28 7.96 2.73
N PHE A 273 -23.07 7.83 2.18
CA PHE A 273 -22.25 6.67 2.47
C PHE A 273 -20.74 6.96 2.35
N GLY A 274 -19.94 6.10 3.01
CA GLY A 274 -18.50 6.06 2.79
C GLY A 274 -18.12 5.07 1.70
N ASP A 275 -17.15 5.38 0.91
CA ASP A 275 -16.55 4.46 -0.07
C ASP A 275 -15.66 3.43 0.63
N HIS A 276 -14.88 3.83 1.62
CA HIS A 276 -14.15 2.98 2.57
C HIS A 276 -14.12 3.61 3.96
N GLY A 277 -13.55 2.91 4.93
CA GLY A 277 -13.23 3.47 6.24
C GLY A 277 -11.74 3.80 6.36
N MET A 278 -11.27 3.98 7.59
CA MET A 278 -9.87 4.28 7.89
C MET A 278 -9.41 3.61 9.19
N THR A 279 -8.11 3.34 9.29
CA THR A 279 -7.46 2.88 10.51
C THR A 279 -7.47 3.95 11.61
N SER A 280 -6.98 3.62 12.80
CA SER A 280 -6.82 4.60 13.89
C SER A 280 -5.82 5.70 13.54
N THR A 281 -4.87 5.45 12.65
CA THR A 281 -3.89 6.43 12.14
C THR A 281 -4.43 7.27 10.99
N GLY A 282 -5.61 6.94 10.46
CA GLY A 282 -6.24 7.64 9.35
C GLY A 282 -5.84 7.13 7.97
N ASP A 283 -5.14 5.98 7.89
CA ASP A 283 -4.75 5.34 6.63
C ASP A 283 -5.80 4.33 6.17
N HIS A 284 -5.78 3.97 4.90
CA HIS A 284 -6.67 2.98 4.29
C HIS A 284 -5.97 2.23 3.13
N GLY A 285 -6.65 1.28 2.49
CA GLY A 285 -6.12 0.45 1.39
C GLY A 285 -5.97 -1.02 1.78
N GLY A 286 -6.16 -1.36 3.05
CA GLY A 286 -6.14 -2.72 3.59
C GLY A 286 -7.52 -3.37 3.67
N ASP A 287 -7.68 -4.26 4.64
CA ASP A 287 -8.90 -5.02 4.91
C ASP A 287 -9.21 -5.12 6.42
N SER A 288 -8.70 -4.18 7.23
CA SER A 288 -9.06 -4.12 8.64
C SER A 288 -10.56 -3.82 8.80
N LEU A 289 -11.13 -4.23 9.93
CA LEU A 289 -12.55 -3.99 10.20
C LEU A 289 -12.90 -2.49 10.10
N ASN A 290 -12.03 -1.61 10.57
CA ASN A 290 -12.22 -0.18 10.52
C ASN A 290 -12.16 0.40 9.09
N GLU A 291 -11.41 -0.24 8.19
CA GLU A 291 -11.34 0.14 6.78
C GLU A 291 -12.53 -0.41 5.98
N LEU A 292 -13.00 -1.62 6.32
CA LEU A 292 -14.14 -2.26 5.65
C LEU A 292 -15.50 -1.71 6.09
N SER A 293 -15.59 -1.22 7.33
CA SER A 293 -16.85 -0.86 7.96
C SER A 293 -17.23 0.60 7.71
N THR A 294 -17.86 0.86 6.59
CA THR A 294 -18.42 2.17 6.26
C THR A 294 -19.90 2.28 6.65
N ALA A 295 -20.50 3.44 6.46
CA ALA A 295 -21.91 3.70 6.71
C ALA A 295 -22.70 3.82 5.41
N LEU A 296 -23.93 3.39 5.42
CA LEU A 296 -24.96 3.71 4.42
C LEU A 296 -26.20 4.27 5.14
N PHE A 297 -26.45 5.55 4.97
CA PHE A 297 -27.67 6.21 5.39
C PHE A 297 -28.56 6.47 4.17
N ALA A 298 -29.79 5.98 4.19
CA ALA A 298 -30.78 6.21 3.14
C ALA A 298 -31.93 7.03 3.70
N TYR A 299 -32.34 8.07 2.98
CA TYR A 299 -33.42 8.95 3.40
C TYR A 299 -34.35 9.31 2.25
N THR A 300 -35.68 9.33 2.58
CA THR A 300 -36.73 9.79 1.69
C THR A 300 -37.64 10.76 2.45
N ARG A 301 -38.20 11.76 1.76
CA ARG A 301 -39.09 12.70 2.39
C ARG A 301 -40.43 12.00 2.79
N PRO A 302 -40.98 12.27 4.02
CA PRO A 302 -42.19 11.62 4.50
C PRO A 302 -43.40 11.91 3.65
N ASN A 303 -44.11 10.86 3.16
CA ASN A 303 -45.39 10.95 2.45
C ASN A 303 -46.61 10.67 3.36
N GLY A 304 -46.52 10.92 4.63
CA GLY A 304 -47.63 11.03 5.57
C GLY A 304 -48.21 9.77 6.21
N ASN A 305 -47.84 8.52 5.85
CA ASN A 305 -48.57 7.32 6.29
C ASN A 305 -47.76 6.07 6.69
N GLU A 306 -46.47 6.11 6.94
CA GLU A 306 -45.76 4.90 7.36
C GLU A 306 -45.44 4.88 8.86
N SER A 307 -46.11 3.99 9.58
CA SER A 307 -45.79 3.62 10.98
C SER A 307 -44.70 2.56 10.98
N ALA A 308 -43.44 2.99 10.89
CA ALA A 308 -42.29 2.09 10.99
C ALA A 308 -41.81 1.94 12.44
N LYS A 309 -41.17 0.82 12.74
CA LYS A 309 -40.53 0.60 14.05
C LYS A 309 -39.36 1.55 14.25
N PRO A 310 -39.20 2.12 15.48
CA PRO A 310 -38.06 2.98 15.76
C PRO A 310 -36.72 2.24 15.55
N PHE A 311 -35.68 2.97 15.12
CA PHE A 311 -34.32 2.47 15.02
C PHE A 311 -33.84 2.09 16.43
N SER A 312 -33.74 0.80 16.70
CA SER A 312 -33.43 0.27 18.03
C SER A 312 -32.13 -0.52 18.09
N ALA A 313 -31.26 -0.35 17.09
CA ALA A 313 -29.97 -1.04 17.08
C ALA A 313 -29.07 -0.56 18.21
N GLU A 314 -28.58 -1.49 19.01
CA GLU A 314 -27.51 -1.26 19.99
C GLU A 314 -26.16 -1.60 19.34
N PHE A 315 -25.17 -0.75 19.51
CA PHE A 315 -23.86 -0.89 18.93
C PHE A 315 -22.78 -0.94 20.02
N ASP A 316 -21.84 -1.86 19.89
CA ASP A 316 -20.66 -1.87 20.75
C ASP A 316 -19.61 -0.89 20.23
N CYS A 317 -19.62 0.32 20.79
CA CYS A 317 -18.68 1.38 20.44
C CYS A 317 -17.23 1.11 20.88
N SER A 318 -16.97 -0.03 21.54
CA SER A 318 -15.60 -0.48 21.84
C SER A 318 -14.83 -0.95 20.59
N GLY A 319 -15.49 -0.95 19.42
CA GLY A 319 -14.90 -1.30 18.14
C GLY A 319 -14.77 -2.80 17.87
N LYS A 320 -15.41 -3.67 18.70
CA LYS A 320 -15.22 -5.11 18.55
C LYS A 320 -16.33 -5.85 17.81
N PHE A 321 -17.62 -5.44 17.86
CA PHE A 321 -18.72 -6.14 17.17
C PHE A 321 -19.97 -5.27 16.97
N TRP A 322 -20.71 -5.55 15.87
CA TRP A 322 -22.00 -4.97 15.49
C TRP A 322 -23.12 -5.83 16.05
N CYS A 323 -23.73 -5.45 17.11
CA CYS A 323 -24.87 -6.19 17.66
C CYS A 323 -26.19 -5.61 17.15
N GLY A 324 -27.00 -6.42 16.48
CA GLY A 324 -28.39 -6.11 16.18
C GLY A 324 -28.68 -5.33 14.89
N VAL A 325 -27.67 -5.05 14.04
CA VAL A 325 -27.87 -4.38 12.74
C VAL A 325 -27.43 -5.30 11.61
N ASP A 326 -28.34 -5.59 10.67
CA ASP A 326 -27.98 -6.33 9.45
C ASP A 326 -27.07 -5.48 8.57
N SER A 327 -25.88 -6.00 8.26
CA SER A 327 -24.93 -5.35 7.37
C SER A 327 -25.30 -5.59 5.90
N VAL A 328 -25.00 -4.60 5.05
CA VAL A 328 -25.16 -4.68 3.59
C VAL A 328 -23.79 -4.54 2.92
N SER A 329 -23.60 -5.20 1.78
CA SER A 329 -22.36 -5.09 1.00
C SER A 329 -22.40 -3.85 0.10
N GLN A 330 -21.27 -3.22 -0.16
CA GLN A 330 -21.19 -2.06 -1.06
C GLN A 330 -21.75 -2.34 -2.45
N VAL A 331 -21.51 -3.53 -2.98
CA VAL A 331 -22.03 -3.93 -4.30
C VAL A 331 -23.56 -4.04 -4.34
N ASP A 332 -24.24 -4.12 -3.17
CA ASP A 332 -25.70 -4.21 -3.06
C ASP A 332 -26.40 -2.89 -3.40
N LEU A 333 -25.67 -1.76 -3.37
CA LEU A 333 -26.22 -0.46 -3.74
C LEU A 333 -26.57 -0.41 -5.24
N VAL A 334 -25.78 -1.04 -6.09
CA VAL A 334 -25.96 -1.00 -7.55
C VAL A 334 -27.28 -1.61 -8.01
N PRO A 335 -27.63 -2.88 -7.68
CA PRO A 335 -28.91 -3.44 -8.08
C PRO A 335 -30.09 -2.74 -7.38
N THR A 336 -29.87 -2.22 -6.16
CA THR A 336 -30.87 -1.45 -5.42
C THR A 336 -31.23 -0.17 -6.16
N LEU A 337 -30.22 0.67 -6.48
CA LEU A 337 -30.45 1.93 -7.22
C LEU A 337 -31.01 1.67 -8.61
N SER A 338 -30.50 0.64 -9.32
CA SER A 338 -30.98 0.29 -10.66
C SER A 338 -32.48 0.06 -10.67
N LEU A 339 -32.98 -0.79 -9.78
CA LEU A 339 -34.42 -1.11 -9.73
C LEU A 339 -35.29 0.04 -9.15
N LEU A 340 -34.73 0.89 -8.29
CA LEU A 340 -35.42 2.08 -7.78
C LEU A 340 -35.67 3.12 -8.87
N LEU A 341 -34.76 3.24 -9.86
CA LEU A 341 -34.81 4.21 -10.94
C LEU A 341 -35.30 3.64 -12.28
N ASP A 342 -35.77 2.39 -12.34
CA ASP A 342 -36.13 1.65 -13.57
C ASP A 342 -34.92 1.64 -14.58
N LEU A 343 -33.81 1.13 -14.12
CA LEU A 343 -32.60 0.91 -14.95
C LEU A 343 -32.29 -0.57 -15.04
N PRO A 344 -31.72 -1.05 -16.15
CA PRO A 344 -31.11 -2.37 -16.18
C PRO A 344 -30.02 -2.49 -15.10
N ILE A 345 -30.03 -3.61 -14.37
CA ILE A 345 -28.91 -3.88 -13.44
C ILE A 345 -27.66 -4.12 -14.28
N PRO A 346 -26.52 -3.44 -14.00
CA PRO A 346 -25.28 -3.63 -14.74
C PRO A 346 -24.87 -5.11 -14.84
N TYR A 347 -24.38 -5.50 -16.01
CA TYR A 347 -24.12 -6.91 -16.34
C TYR A 347 -23.17 -7.63 -15.37
N PRO A 348 -22.05 -7.00 -14.87
CA PRO A 348 -21.11 -7.66 -13.96
C PRO A 348 -21.55 -7.65 -12.49
N ASN A 349 -22.75 -7.13 -12.17
CA ASN A 349 -23.22 -7.02 -10.79
C ASN A 349 -23.31 -8.39 -10.11
N ILE A 350 -22.82 -8.46 -8.88
CA ILE A 350 -22.89 -9.61 -7.99
C ILE A 350 -23.58 -9.28 -6.65
N GLY A 351 -24.02 -8.03 -6.50
CA GLY A 351 -24.73 -7.56 -5.33
C GLY A 351 -26.18 -8.01 -5.32
N GLN A 352 -26.82 -7.98 -4.14
CA GLN A 352 -28.23 -8.23 -3.93
C GLN A 352 -28.96 -6.94 -3.55
N ILE A 353 -30.27 -6.84 -3.85
CA ILE A 353 -31.02 -5.66 -3.44
C ILE A 353 -31.12 -5.51 -1.92
N ILE A 354 -31.08 -4.27 -1.42
CA ILE A 354 -31.25 -3.92 -0.01
C ILE A 354 -32.74 -3.86 0.31
N LYS A 355 -33.28 -4.98 0.74
CA LYS A 355 -34.73 -5.19 0.95
C LYS A 355 -35.47 -4.08 1.72
N PRO A 356 -34.96 -3.57 2.87
CA PRO A 356 -35.65 -2.56 3.66
C PRO A 356 -35.96 -1.26 2.91
N ILE A 357 -35.19 -0.91 1.89
CA ILE A 357 -35.36 0.32 1.09
C ILE A 357 -36.57 0.23 0.18
N PHE A 358 -36.98 -0.98 -0.21
CA PHE A 358 -38.17 -1.19 -1.07
C PHE A 358 -39.47 -1.19 -0.30
N GLY A 359 -39.46 -1.33 1.03
CA GLY A 359 -40.65 -1.41 1.90
C GLY A 359 -41.17 -2.84 2.06
N ASN A 360 -42.40 -2.98 2.57
CA ASN A 360 -42.95 -4.26 3.04
C ASN A 360 -43.90 -4.97 2.04
N ASP A 361 -44.02 -4.51 0.80
CA ASP A 361 -44.82 -5.17 -0.23
C ASP A 361 -44.14 -6.46 -0.75
N SER A 362 -44.62 -7.60 -0.21
CA SER A 362 -43.98 -8.90 -0.46
C SER A 362 -44.09 -9.35 -1.93
N SER A 363 -45.11 -8.94 -2.66
CA SER A 363 -45.32 -9.35 -4.07
C SER A 363 -44.32 -8.61 -4.99
N ASN A 364 -44.20 -7.31 -4.76
CA ASN A 364 -43.27 -6.45 -5.52
C ASN A 364 -41.81 -6.80 -5.18
N LEU A 365 -41.49 -7.05 -3.90
CA LEU A 365 -40.16 -7.47 -3.46
C LEU A 365 -39.74 -8.81 -4.10
N PHE A 366 -40.66 -9.78 -4.25
CA PHE A 366 -40.35 -11.05 -4.90
C PHE A 366 -39.97 -10.86 -6.37
N GLN A 367 -40.68 -9.96 -7.08
CA GLN A 367 -40.34 -9.63 -8.46
C GLN A 367 -38.98 -8.96 -8.60
N GLN A 368 -38.66 -8.02 -7.71
CA GLN A 368 -37.36 -7.33 -7.68
C GLN A 368 -36.23 -8.32 -7.45
N LEU A 369 -36.39 -9.25 -6.50
CA LEU A 369 -35.41 -10.31 -6.27
C LEU A 369 -35.24 -11.25 -7.48
N LYS A 370 -36.33 -11.56 -8.19
CA LYS A 370 -36.26 -12.35 -9.45
C LYS A 370 -35.46 -11.64 -10.52
N LEU A 371 -35.62 -10.33 -10.70
CA LEU A 371 -34.86 -9.53 -11.65
C LEU A 371 -33.37 -9.51 -11.31
N ASN A 372 -33.04 -9.35 -10.03
CA ASN A 372 -31.68 -9.41 -9.56
C ASN A 372 -31.05 -10.80 -9.79
N ALA A 373 -31.75 -11.88 -9.44
CA ALA A 373 -31.29 -13.24 -9.70
C ALA A 373 -31.12 -13.51 -11.21
N PHE A 374 -32.04 -13.07 -12.06
CA PHE A 374 -31.94 -13.20 -13.52
C PHE A 374 -30.66 -12.59 -14.07
N GLN A 375 -30.34 -11.34 -13.68
CA GLN A 375 -29.11 -10.69 -14.13
C GLN A 375 -27.88 -11.47 -13.67
N MET A 376 -27.82 -11.87 -12.40
CA MET A 376 -26.67 -12.59 -11.85
C MET A 376 -26.49 -13.97 -12.52
N PHE A 377 -27.55 -14.70 -12.83
CA PHE A 377 -27.46 -15.97 -13.57
C PHE A 377 -26.94 -15.77 -15.00
N ARG A 378 -27.34 -14.68 -15.66
CA ARG A 378 -26.78 -14.33 -17.00
C ARG A 378 -25.26 -14.15 -16.92
N TYR A 379 -24.80 -13.34 -15.97
CA TYR A 379 -23.39 -13.12 -15.74
C TYR A 379 -22.64 -14.42 -15.41
N ALA A 380 -23.14 -15.19 -14.44
CA ALA A 380 -22.51 -16.44 -14.03
C ALA A 380 -22.43 -17.49 -15.16
N ARG A 381 -23.47 -17.63 -15.99
CA ARG A 381 -23.48 -18.54 -17.16
C ARG A 381 -22.43 -18.16 -18.19
N GLU A 382 -22.28 -16.88 -18.46
CA GLU A 382 -21.29 -16.40 -19.42
C GLU A 382 -19.86 -16.58 -18.87
N TYR A 383 -19.67 -16.25 -17.59
CA TYR A 383 -18.39 -16.40 -16.90
C TYR A 383 -17.96 -17.88 -16.83
N ALA A 384 -18.91 -18.81 -16.62
CA ALA A 384 -18.67 -20.25 -16.58
C ALA A 384 -18.21 -20.85 -17.92
N LYS A 385 -18.31 -20.10 -19.06
CA LYS A 385 -17.71 -20.56 -20.33
C LYS A 385 -16.19 -20.48 -20.28
N HIS A 386 -15.65 -19.61 -19.45
CA HIS A 386 -14.23 -19.39 -19.27
C HIS A 386 -13.64 -20.18 -18.07
N GLN A 387 -14.54 -20.72 -17.20
CA GLN A 387 -14.15 -21.49 -16.01
C GLN A 387 -14.96 -22.77 -15.87
N ILE A 388 -14.31 -23.91 -16.07
CA ILE A 388 -14.97 -25.23 -16.08
C ILE A 388 -15.52 -25.60 -14.69
N ASP A 389 -14.77 -25.32 -13.63
CA ASP A 389 -15.12 -25.67 -12.25
C ASP A 389 -16.41 -24.99 -11.76
N LEU A 390 -16.78 -23.84 -12.34
CA LEU A 390 -17.99 -23.11 -11.99
C LEU A 390 -19.27 -23.78 -12.46
N ARG A 391 -19.21 -24.61 -13.50
CA ARG A 391 -20.40 -25.18 -14.20
C ARG A 391 -21.24 -26.10 -13.32
N ASP A 392 -20.59 -26.97 -12.55
CA ASP A 392 -21.29 -27.99 -11.74
C ASP A 392 -22.03 -27.34 -10.57
N ASP A 393 -21.40 -26.38 -9.87
CA ASP A 393 -22.03 -25.70 -8.75
C ASP A 393 -23.11 -24.71 -9.22
N LEU A 394 -22.90 -24.04 -10.36
CA LEU A 394 -23.94 -23.21 -10.98
C LEU A 394 -25.17 -24.03 -11.37
N SER A 395 -25.01 -25.27 -11.86
CA SER A 395 -26.11 -26.17 -12.19
C SER A 395 -26.95 -26.56 -10.96
N LYS A 396 -26.31 -26.73 -9.81
CA LYS A 396 -26.99 -27.00 -8.51
C LYS A 396 -27.82 -25.80 -8.06
N ILE A 397 -27.23 -24.61 -8.10
CA ILE A 397 -27.93 -23.36 -7.70
C ILE A 397 -29.09 -23.04 -8.67
N SER A 398 -28.93 -23.30 -9.98
CA SER A 398 -30.00 -23.11 -10.97
C SER A 398 -31.22 -23.96 -10.68
N ARG A 399 -31.04 -25.23 -10.29
CA ARG A 399 -32.19 -26.10 -9.87
C ARG A 399 -32.88 -25.58 -8.61
N LEU A 400 -32.13 -25.05 -7.62
CA LEU A 400 -32.72 -24.43 -6.43
C LEU A 400 -33.53 -23.18 -6.81
N TYR A 401 -33.03 -22.35 -7.71
CA TYR A 401 -33.74 -21.17 -8.23
C TYR A 401 -35.07 -21.51 -8.88
N GLU A 402 -35.10 -22.57 -9.74
CA GLU A 402 -36.32 -23.01 -10.42
C GLU A 402 -37.38 -23.55 -9.46
N SER A 403 -37.00 -24.08 -8.30
CA SER A 403 -37.93 -24.58 -7.26
C SER A 403 -38.36 -23.52 -6.24
N THR A 404 -37.79 -22.32 -6.29
CA THR A 404 -37.99 -21.27 -5.26
C THR A 404 -39.30 -20.52 -5.46
N THR A 405 -40.14 -20.47 -4.41
CA THR A 405 -41.48 -19.84 -4.42
C THR A 405 -41.63 -18.71 -3.42
N ASN A 406 -40.70 -18.52 -2.50
CA ASN A 406 -40.78 -17.48 -1.47
C ASN A 406 -39.58 -16.52 -1.50
N THR A 407 -39.68 -15.37 -0.84
CA THR A 407 -38.66 -14.31 -0.81
C THR A 407 -37.41 -14.72 -0.07
N ASP A 408 -37.48 -15.54 0.97
CA ASP A 408 -36.35 -15.89 1.82
C ASP A 408 -35.45 -16.93 1.13
N ASP A 409 -36.05 -17.96 0.51
CA ASP A 409 -35.30 -18.95 -0.27
C ASP A 409 -34.65 -18.30 -1.49
N LEU A 410 -35.34 -17.33 -2.13
CA LEU A 410 -34.78 -16.59 -3.26
C LEU A 410 -33.60 -15.71 -2.82
N THR A 411 -33.71 -15.05 -1.67
CA THR A 411 -32.60 -14.28 -1.07
C THR A 411 -31.39 -15.18 -0.78
N GLN A 412 -31.63 -16.37 -0.21
CA GLN A 412 -30.53 -17.31 0.05
C GLN A 412 -29.91 -17.84 -1.24
N THR A 413 -30.68 -18.04 -2.28
CA THR A 413 -30.21 -18.46 -3.61
C THR A 413 -29.32 -17.40 -4.23
N ILE A 414 -29.71 -16.11 -4.17
CA ILE A 414 -28.93 -14.97 -4.64
C ILE A 414 -27.62 -14.89 -3.86
N LYS A 415 -27.65 -15.03 -2.54
CA LYS A 415 -26.46 -15.02 -1.69
C LYS A 415 -25.50 -16.17 -2.03
N ASN A 416 -26.03 -17.37 -2.26
CA ASN A 416 -25.21 -18.52 -2.67
C ASN A 416 -24.57 -18.28 -4.05
N LEU A 417 -25.33 -17.69 -4.98
CA LEU A 417 -24.83 -17.33 -6.32
C LEU A 417 -23.75 -16.24 -6.25
N SER A 418 -23.96 -15.20 -5.43
CA SER A 418 -22.95 -14.15 -5.19
C SER A 418 -21.65 -14.73 -4.65
N ASN A 419 -21.74 -15.60 -3.63
CA ASN A 419 -20.58 -16.26 -3.05
C ASN A 419 -19.84 -17.15 -4.05
N LEU A 420 -20.58 -17.90 -4.89
CA LEU A 420 -20.01 -18.73 -5.94
C LEU A 420 -19.25 -17.88 -6.97
N ILE A 421 -19.83 -16.77 -7.41
CA ILE A 421 -19.18 -15.85 -8.35
C ILE A 421 -17.94 -15.23 -7.70
N ARG A 422 -18.04 -14.73 -6.46
CA ARG A 422 -16.89 -14.15 -5.73
C ARG A 422 -15.72 -15.12 -5.66
N SER A 423 -15.97 -16.38 -5.29
CA SER A 423 -14.91 -17.40 -5.21
C SER A 423 -14.28 -17.75 -6.57
N SER A 424 -15.01 -17.51 -7.66
CA SER A 424 -14.52 -17.76 -9.02
C SER A 424 -13.75 -16.59 -9.63
N LEU A 425 -13.86 -15.38 -9.05
CA LEU A 425 -13.12 -14.21 -9.52
C LEU A 425 -11.65 -14.24 -9.08
N ASP A 426 -11.30 -15.00 -8.03
CA ASP A 426 -9.94 -15.21 -7.56
C ASP A 426 -9.21 -16.24 -8.43
N GLN A 427 -8.72 -15.78 -9.59
CA GLN A 427 -7.95 -16.64 -10.49
C GLN A 427 -6.50 -16.76 -10.07
N PHE A 428 -5.92 -17.94 -10.33
CA PHE A 428 -4.57 -18.29 -9.97
C PHE A 428 -3.98 -19.27 -11.00
N TYR A 429 -2.81 -18.93 -11.54
CA TYR A 429 -2.10 -19.77 -12.53
C TYR A 429 -0.88 -20.43 -11.89
N PHE A 430 -1.08 -21.64 -11.37
CA PHE A 430 -0.06 -22.40 -10.65
C PHE A 430 1.22 -22.62 -11.46
N GLU A 431 1.07 -22.91 -12.74
CA GLU A 431 2.18 -23.16 -13.66
C GLU A 431 3.09 -21.93 -13.80
N LEU A 432 2.50 -20.74 -13.96
CA LEU A 432 3.26 -19.49 -14.03
C LEU A 432 3.97 -19.19 -12.71
N CYS A 433 3.33 -19.46 -11.58
CA CYS A 433 3.97 -19.31 -10.28
C CYS A 433 5.18 -20.23 -10.14
N LEU A 434 5.08 -21.49 -10.56
CA LEU A 434 6.21 -22.43 -10.57
C LEU A 434 7.35 -21.94 -11.48
N VAL A 435 7.03 -21.47 -12.70
CA VAL A 435 8.04 -20.88 -13.60
C VAL A 435 8.73 -19.68 -12.94
N GLY A 436 7.99 -18.79 -12.30
CA GLY A 436 8.54 -17.65 -11.56
C GLY A 436 9.49 -18.09 -10.43
N ILE A 437 9.12 -19.13 -9.67
CA ILE A 437 9.97 -19.72 -8.61
C ILE A 437 11.25 -20.31 -9.19
N PHE A 438 11.15 -21.14 -10.23
CA PHE A 438 12.34 -21.75 -10.84
C PHE A 438 13.25 -20.68 -11.46
N SER A 439 12.69 -19.65 -12.09
CA SER A 439 13.43 -18.49 -12.57
C SER A 439 14.14 -17.72 -11.45
N LEU A 440 13.51 -17.60 -10.28
CA LEU A 440 14.10 -16.94 -9.11
C LEU A 440 15.25 -17.77 -8.54
N VAL A 441 15.09 -19.10 -8.43
CA VAL A 441 16.15 -20.04 -8.01
C VAL A 441 17.33 -19.99 -8.99
N ASP A 442 17.06 -19.95 -10.28
CA ASP A 442 18.07 -19.78 -11.32
C ASP A 442 18.84 -18.45 -11.18
N SER A 443 18.13 -17.34 -10.90
CA SER A 443 18.73 -16.04 -10.65
C SER A 443 19.61 -16.04 -9.39
N LEU A 444 19.20 -16.76 -8.35
CA LEU A 444 20.01 -16.98 -7.14
C LEU A 444 21.29 -17.78 -7.46
N ALA A 445 21.18 -18.87 -8.25
CA ALA A 445 22.33 -19.64 -8.69
C ALA A 445 23.31 -18.79 -9.51
N PHE A 446 22.80 -17.94 -10.40
CA PHE A 446 23.61 -16.99 -11.16
C PHE A 446 24.31 -15.98 -10.27
N ASN A 447 23.62 -15.42 -9.24
CA ASN A 447 24.24 -14.53 -8.27
C ASN A 447 25.37 -15.23 -7.47
N CYS A 448 25.14 -16.46 -7.01
CA CYS A 448 26.19 -17.27 -6.38
C CYS A 448 27.39 -17.45 -7.31
N PHE A 449 27.13 -17.76 -8.59
CA PHE A 449 28.19 -17.90 -9.58
C PHE A 449 29.01 -16.59 -9.75
N LEU A 450 28.35 -15.43 -9.79
CA LEU A 450 29.02 -14.13 -9.87
C LEU A 450 29.90 -13.85 -8.65
N ILE A 451 29.46 -14.25 -7.44
CA ILE A 451 30.24 -14.11 -6.20
C ILE A 451 31.50 -14.99 -6.26
N PHE A 452 31.39 -16.26 -6.68
CA PHE A 452 32.53 -17.19 -6.75
C PHE A 452 33.53 -16.84 -7.83
N ASN A 453 33.07 -16.21 -8.92
CA ASN A 453 33.91 -15.87 -10.06
C ASN A 453 34.17 -14.35 -10.18
N ALA A 454 34.12 -13.62 -9.07
CA ALA A 454 34.29 -12.17 -9.08
C ALA A 454 35.65 -11.74 -9.71
N LYS A 455 36.70 -12.49 -9.47
CA LYS A 455 38.05 -12.25 -9.98
C LYS A 455 38.31 -12.79 -11.41
N ASN A 456 37.40 -13.61 -11.96
CA ASN A 456 37.56 -14.23 -13.28
C ASN A 456 36.59 -13.65 -14.30
N THR A 457 36.96 -13.62 -15.56
CA THR A 457 36.04 -13.27 -16.64
C THR A 457 34.95 -14.34 -16.77
N THR A 458 33.68 -13.94 -16.76
CA THR A 458 32.56 -14.86 -16.99
C THR A 458 32.66 -15.43 -18.40
N PRO A 459 32.61 -16.77 -18.57
CA PRO A 459 32.66 -17.39 -19.90
C PRO A 459 31.57 -16.82 -20.83
N PHE A 460 31.94 -16.50 -22.07
CA PHE A 460 31.06 -15.86 -23.04
C PHE A 460 29.75 -16.66 -23.32
N PHE A 461 29.85 -17.99 -23.33
CA PHE A 461 28.68 -18.83 -23.56
C PHE A 461 27.62 -18.72 -22.44
N LEU A 462 28.01 -18.45 -21.19
CA LEU A 462 27.07 -18.22 -20.08
C LEU A 462 26.28 -16.93 -20.28
N TRP A 463 26.91 -15.90 -20.88
CA TRP A 463 26.21 -14.67 -21.26
C TRP A 463 25.19 -14.92 -22.36
N ILE A 464 25.55 -15.67 -23.40
CA ILE A 464 24.60 -16.06 -24.47
C ILE A 464 23.42 -16.80 -23.89
N PHE A 465 23.69 -17.80 -23.05
CA PHE A 465 22.65 -18.61 -22.44
C PHE A 465 21.75 -17.80 -21.52
N ARG A 466 22.36 -16.91 -20.70
CA ARG A 466 21.58 -15.98 -19.82
C ARG A 466 20.69 -15.05 -20.64
N SER A 467 21.22 -14.49 -21.72
CA SER A 467 20.42 -13.66 -22.64
C SER A 467 19.25 -14.44 -23.27
N ALA A 468 19.46 -15.68 -23.66
CA ALA A 468 18.40 -16.53 -24.18
C ALA A 468 17.31 -16.81 -23.11
N MET A 469 17.71 -17.06 -21.88
CA MET A 469 16.77 -17.22 -20.75
C MET A 469 15.97 -15.97 -20.46
N LEU A 470 16.60 -14.78 -20.48
CA LEU A 470 15.92 -13.52 -20.30
C LEU A 470 14.91 -13.24 -21.42
N LEU A 471 15.26 -13.59 -22.67
CA LEU A 471 14.34 -13.47 -23.81
C LEU A 471 13.14 -14.41 -23.67
N LEU A 472 13.36 -15.67 -23.24
CA LEU A 472 12.31 -16.62 -22.99
C LEU A 472 11.38 -16.17 -21.85
N GLN A 473 11.93 -15.68 -20.75
CA GLN A 473 11.15 -15.10 -19.65
C GLN A 473 10.32 -13.88 -20.14
N LEU A 474 10.92 -13.03 -20.98
CA LEU A 474 10.24 -11.89 -21.56
C LEU A 474 9.08 -12.32 -22.47
N SER A 475 9.25 -13.38 -23.28
CA SER A 475 8.17 -13.92 -24.12
C SER A 475 6.97 -14.43 -23.33
N LEU A 476 7.20 -15.04 -22.15
CA LEU A 476 6.15 -15.46 -21.24
C LEU A 476 5.37 -14.29 -20.63
N ILE A 477 6.03 -13.16 -20.40
CA ILE A 477 5.38 -11.95 -19.88
C ILE A 477 4.41 -11.37 -20.92
N PHE A 478 4.78 -11.37 -22.20
CA PHE A 478 3.95 -10.84 -23.29
C PHE A 478 2.91 -11.81 -23.85
N ALA A 479 2.90 -13.07 -23.41
CA ALA A 479 1.84 -14.01 -23.80
C ALA A 479 0.49 -13.60 -23.19
N GLU A 480 -0.47 -13.18 -24.05
CA GLU A 480 -1.72 -12.56 -23.61
C GLU A 480 -2.83 -13.53 -23.15
N LYS A 481 -2.80 -14.82 -23.52
CA LYS A 481 -3.91 -15.75 -23.22
C LYS A 481 -3.44 -17.10 -22.68
N PRO A 482 -4.12 -17.64 -21.64
CA PRO A 482 -3.97 -19.02 -21.24
C PRO A 482 -4.67 -19.93 -22.26
N GLY A 483 -3.92 -20.55 -23.13
CA GLY A 483 -4.35 -21.60 -24.07
C GLY A 483 -3.41 -22.80 -24.00
N ASN A 484 -3.69 -23.85 -24.78
CA ASN A 484 -2.82 -25.04 -24.87
C ASN A 484 -1.35 -24.70 -25.18
N ASP A 485 -1.12 -23.59 -25.88
CA ASP A 485 0.23 -23.11 -26.19
C ASP A 485 0.98 -22.63 -24.94
N GLN A 486 0.28 -22.13 -23.91
CA GLN A 486 0.90 -21.66 -22.67
C GLN A 486 1.50 -22.83 -21.85
N LEU A 487 0.87 -24.01 -21.88
CA LEU A 487 1.41 -25.22 -21.24
C LEU A 487 2.73 -25.64 -21.92
N ILE A 488 2.82 -25.53 -23.24
CA ILE A 488 4.03 -25.82 -24.02
C ILE A 488 5.14 -24.81 -23.68
N TYR A 489 4.80 -23.50 -23.59
CA TYR A 489 5.76 -22.46 -23.22
C TYR A 489 6.25 -22.62 -21.77
N THR A 490 5.35 -22.95 -20.83
CA THR A 490 5.71 -23.14 -19.41
C THR A 490 6.58 -24.40 -19.24
N THR A 491 6.25 -25.52 -19.87
CA THR A 491 7.07 -26.74 -19.81
C THR A 491 8.43 -26.55 -20.47
N THR A 492 8.50 -25.81 -21.58
CA THR A 492 9.74 -25.47 -22.28
C THR A 492 10.62 -24.55 -21.40
N SER A 493 10.02 -23.54 -20.77
CA SER A 493 10.72 -22.63 -19.85
C SER A 493 11.26 -23.37 -18.63
N LEU A 494 10.47 -24.25 -18.02
CA LEU A 494 10.90 -25.11 -16.92
C LEU A 494 12.08 -26.01 -17.32
N PHE A 495 11.98 -26.65 -18.49
CA PHE A 495 13.04 -27.51 -19.01
C PHE A 495 14.33 -26.72 -19.28
N VAL A 496 14.22 -25.53 -19.92
CA VAL A 496 15.37 -24.69 -20.23
C VAL A 496 15.99 -24.10 -18.94
N SER A 497 15.16 -23.71 -17.93
CA SER A 497 15.64 -23.28 -16.62
C SER A 497 16.39 -24.39 -15.89
N LEU A 498 15.87 -25.63 -15.94
CA LEU A 498 16.53 -26.79 -15.38
C LEU A 498 17.85 -27.11 -16.10
N CYS A 499 17.87 -27.04 -17.43
CA CYS A 499 19.08 -27.22 -18.23
C CYS A 499 20.13 -26.14 -17.91
N TYR A 500 19.70 -24.87 -17.73
CA TYR A 500 20.61 -23.80 -17.33
C TYR A 500 21.17 -24.02 -15.93
N PHE A 501 20.32 -24.36 -14.98
CA PHE A 501 20.76 -24.74 -13.62
C PHE A 501 21.80 -25.85 -13.66
N LEU A 502 21.53 -26.92 -14.43
CA LEU A 502 22.48 -28.03 -14.63
C LEU A 502 23.77 -27.59 -15.31
N LEU A 503 23.70 -26.71 -16.32
CA LEU A 503 24.85 -26.14 -17.00
C LEU A 503 25.70 -25.26 -16.07
N VAL A 504 25.10 -24.33 -15.34
CA VAL A 504 25.81 -23.54 -14.31
C VAL A 504 26.45 -24.46 -13.28
N PHE A 505 25.76 -25.54 -12.91
CA PHE A 505 26.24 -26.56 -11.99
C PHE A 505 27.39 -27.42 -12.59
N LEU A 506 27.24 -27.92 -13.83
CA LEU A 506 28.24 -28.78 -14.49
C LEU A 506 29.49 -27.99 -14.90
N PHE A 507 29.36 -26.77 -15.42
CA PHE A 507 30.52 -25.91 -15.79
C PHE A 507 31.12 -25.21 -14.57
N GLY A 508 30.37 -24.97 -13.51
CA GLY A 508 30.90 -24.65 -12.18
C GLY A 508 31.74 -25.77 -11.60
N SER A 509 31.46 -27.03 -11.96
CA SER A 509 32.22 -28.21 -11.49
C SER A 509 33.56 -28.40 -12.18
N SER A 510 33.81 -27.82 -13.38
CA SER A 510 35.16 -27.79 -13.99
C SER A 510 36.11 -26.89 -13.21
N ILE A 511 35.62 -26.04 -12.30
CA ILE A 511 36.37 -25.25 -11.31
C ILE A 511 36.35 -25.96 -9.93
N LYS A 512 36.55 -27.28 -9.87
CA LYS A 512 36.67 -28.08 -8.65
C LYS A 512 35.52 -28.00 -7.63
N ILE A 513 34.31 -27.62 -8.02
CA ILE A 513 33.15 -27.66 -7.13
C ILE A 513 32.39 -28.97 -7.36
N LYS A 514 32.76 -30.05 -6.64
CA LYS A 514 31.94 -31.27 -6.56
C LYS A 514 30.63 -30.94 -5.86
N PHE A 515 29.51 -31.57 -6.22
CA PHE A 515 28.17 -31.44 -5.58
C PHE A 515 28.24 -31.54 -4.05
N LYS A 516 29.12 -32.34 -3.51
CA LYS A 516 29.41 -32.41 -2.08
C LYS A 516 29.86 -31.07 -1.50
N TYR A 517 30.52 -30.21 -2.29
CA TYR A 517 30.93 -28.88 -1.86
C TYR A 517 29.82 -27.85 -1.99
N PHE A 518 28.86 -27.99 -2.93
CA PHE A 518 27.72 -27.09 -3.02
C PHE A 518 26.78 -27.30 -1.83
N ILE A 519 26.45 -28.57 -1.50
CA ILE A 519 25.67 -28.89 -0.30
C ILE A 519 26.44 -28.51 0.95
N SER A 520 27.73 -28.82 1.03
CA SER A 520 28.59 -28.38 2.15
C SER A 520 28.66 -26.85 2.24
N PHE A 521 28.68 -26.13 1.09
CA PHE A 521 28.64 -24.68 1.05
C PHE A 521 27.31 -24.15 1.59
N LEU A 522 26.16 -24.70 1.18
CA LEU A 522 24.86 -24.32 1.74
C LEU A 522 24.85 -24.55 3.26
N PHE A 523 25.25 -25.73 3.72
CA PHE A 523 25.27 -26.08 5.15
C PHE A 523 26.36 -25.37 5.96
N SER A 524 27.48 -25.01 5.37
CA SER A 524 28.55 -24.24 6.05
C SER A 524 28.25 -22.73 6.10
N ASN A 525 27.26 -22.24 5.35
CA ASN A 525 26.84 -20.83 5.33
C ASN A 525 25.44 -20.71 5.91
N PHE A 526 25.29 -20.94 7.21
CA PHE A 526 24.03 -20.86 7.95
C PHE A 526 23.33 -19.48 7.78
N GLN A 527 24.06 -18.45 7.34
CA GLN A 527 23.53 -17.13 7.03
C GLN A 527 22.46 -17.18 5.93
N PHE A 528 22.66 -18.00 4.90
CA PHE A 528 21.68 -18.18 3.83
C PHE A 528 20.40 -18.84 4.35
N PHE A 529 20.54 -19.85 5.22
CA PHE A 529 19.40 -20.44 5.91
C PHE A 529 18.70 -19.46 6.83
N GLY A 530 19.44 -18.62 7.54
CA GLY A 530 18.87 -17.56 8.37
C GLY A 530 18.00 -16.61 7.59
N GLN A 531 18.43 -16.15 6.40
CA GLN A 531 17.63 -15.30 5.53
C GLN A 531 16.44 -16.03 4.89
N LEU A 532 16.63 -17.28 4.48
CA LEU A 532 15.54 -18.11 3.97
C LEU A 532 14.47 -18.33 5.06
N ILE A 533 14.88 -18.62 6.30
CA ILE A 533 13.99 -18.75 7.45
C ILE A 533 13.22 -17.44 7.69
N LEU A 534 13.85 -16.27 7.61
CA LEU A 534 13.14 -14.99 7.69
C LEU A 534 12.07 -14.85 6.60
N GLY A 535 12.35 -15.33 5.38
CA GLY A 535 11.32 -15.44 4.34
C GLY A 535 10.20 -16.42 4.71
N PHE A 536 10.57 -17.57 5.28
CA PHE A 536 9.62 -18.59 5.75
C PHE A 536 8.76 -18.16 6.95
N LEU A 537 9.09 -17.09 7.65
CA LEU A 537 8.19 -16.50 8.64
C LEU A 537 6.82 -16.14 8.02
N ALA A 538 6.77 -15.93 6.71
CA ALA A 538 5.54 -15.79 5.94
C ALA A 538 4.62 -17.03 5.94
N PHE A 539 5.08 -18.20 6.43
CA PHE A 539 4.20 -19.35 6.65
C PHE A 539 3.33 -19.24 7.91
N SER A 540 3.53 -18.24 8.75
CA SER A 540 2.73 -18.03 9.95
C SER A 540 2.33 -16.57 10.08
N ASN A 541 1.03 -16.30 10.20
CA ASN A 541 0.49 -14.97 10.45
C ASN A 541 1.16 -14.32 11.67
N SER A 542 1.33 -15.07 12.77
CA SER A 542 1.92 -14.56 14.01
C SER A 542 3.35 -14.04 13.80
N PHE A 543 4.17 -14.73 13.02
CA PHE A 543 5.53 -14.29 12.77
C PHE A 543 5.59 -13.07 11.84
N ILE A 544 4.71 -12.97 10.83
CA ILE A 544 4.64 -11.79 9.97
C ILE A 544 4.24 -10.55 10.77
N ILE A 545 3.27 -10.71 11.68
CA ILE A 545 2.79 -9.63 12.55
C ILE A 545 3.91 -9.10 13.45
N TYR A 546 4.82 -9.98 13.92
CA TYR A 546 5.94 -9.64 14.80
C TYR A 546 7.31 -9.65 14.10
N GLU A 547 7.37 -9.42 12.79
CA GLU A 547 8.63 -9.51 11.99
C GLU A 547 9.71 -8.56 12.51
N SER A 548 9.36 -7.36 12.97
CA SER A 548 10.30 -6.41 13.57
C SER A 548 11.01 -6.97 14.80
N ASP A 549 10.27 -7.69 15.67
CA ASP A 549 10.83 -8.35 16.85
C ASP A 549 11.80 -9.48 16.48
N VAL A 550 11.45 -10.26 15.45
CA VAL A 550 12.31 -11.33 14.94
C VAL A 550 13.59 -10.76 14.34
N LEU A 551 13.50 -9.66 13.58
CA LEU A 551 14.68 -8.98 13.02
C LEU A 551 15.57 -8.44 14.13
N ARG A 552 15.01 -7.76 15.13
CA ARG A 552 15.73 -7.24 16.30
C ARG A 552 16.44 -8.36 17.04
N PHE A 553 15.75 -9.45 17.35
CA PHE A 553 16.33 -10.63 18.01
C PHE A 553 17.47 -11.23 17.17
N SER A 554 17.30 -11.33 15.85
CA SER A 554 18.33 -11.85 14.94
C SER A 554 19.58 -10.98 14.90
N ILE A 555 19.42 -9.64 14.88
CA ILE A 555 20.53 -8.69 14.95
C ILE A 555 21.30 -8.84 16.29
N GLN A 556 20.57 -8.87 17.41
CA GLN A 556 21.16 -9.04 18.73
C GLN A 556 21.92 -10.37 18.87
N SER A 557 21.32 -11.45 18.34
CA SER A 557 21.95 -12.78 18.33
C SER A 557 23.25 -12.82 17.51
N LEU A 558 23.26 -12.18 16.34
CA LEU A 558 24.48 -12.07 15.52
C LEU A 558 25.59 -11.31 16.22
N ILE A 559 25.27 -10.20 16.88
CA ILE A 559 26.23 -9.40 17.63
C ILE A 559 26.79 -10.23 18.82
N LEU A 560 25.93 -11.02 19.48
CA LEU A 560 26.37 -11.93 20.55
C LEU A 560 27.31 -13.03 20.01
N ILE A 561 27.02 -13.59 18.83
CA ILE A 561 27.94 -14.53 18.15
C ILE A 561 29.29 -13.87 17.85
N ALA A 562 29.30 -12.61 17.40
CA ALA A 562 30.53 -11.85 17.19
C ALA A 562 31.33 -11.69 18.50
N LEU A 563 30.65 -11.42 19.61
CA LEU A 563 31.25 -11.33 20.93
C LEU A 563 31.89 -12.66 21.37
N ILE A 564 31.15 -13.78 21.21
CA ILE A 564 31.68 -15.11 21.59
C ILE A 564 32.92 -15.47 20.73
N LYS A 565 32.90 -15.15 19.43
CA LYS A 565 34.07 -15.32 18.56
C LYS A 565 35.27 -14.52 19.06
N GLN A 566 35.10 -13.27 19.46
CA GLN A 566 36.15 -12.42 19.98
C GLN A 566 36.69 -12.91 21.34
N LEU A 567 35.79 -13.37 22.24
CA LEU A 567 36.17 -13.95 23.53
C LEU A 567 37.00 -15.23 23.38
N ASN A 568 36.67 -16.08 22.42
CA ASN A 568 37.42 -17.32 22.14
C ASN A 568 38.82 -17.05 21.56
N ILE A 569 39.03 -15.92 20.86
CA ILE A 569 40.33 -15.51 20.35
C ILE A 569 41.20 -14.99 21.49
N HIS A 570 40.61 -14.28 22.47
CA HIS A 570 41.30 -13.71 23.62
C HIS A 570 41.17 -14.63 24.85
N ARG A 571 41.85 -15.78 24.88
CA ARG A 571 41.81 -16.79 25.93
C ARG A 571 42.23 -16.32 27.34
N GLU A 572 42.76 -15.10 27.54
CA GLU A 572 43.14 -14.54 28.82
C GLU A 572 42.08 -13.56 29.37
N PHE A 573 41.32 -14.00 30.34
CA PHE A 573 40.31 -13.24 31.08
C PHE A 573 40.93 -12.30 32.13
N SER A 574 41.67 -11.29 31.71
CA SER A 574 42.02 -10.20 32.62
C SER A 574 41.44 -8.88 32.10
N ILE A 575 40.41 -8.35 32.77
CA ILE A 575 39.73 -7.10 32.38
C ILE A 575 40.71 -5.92 32.25
N TYR A 576 41.80 -5.95 32.98
CA TYR A 576 42.84 -4.88 32.96
C TYR A 576 43.78 -4.98 31.74
N ARG A 577 43.84 -6.13 31.07
CA ARG A 577 44.74 -6.36 29.91
C ARG A 577 43.98 -6.49 28.58
N LEU A 578 42.68 -6.16 28.53
CA LEU A 578 41.90 -6.18 27.29
C LEU A 578 42.49 -5.18 26.31
N SER A 579 42.69 -5.64 25.05
CA SER A 579 43.18 -4.80 23.97
C SER A 579 42.23 -3.62 23.73
N PHE A 580 42.75 -2.49 23.26
CA PHE A 580 41.93 -1.33 22.89
C PHE A 580 40.77 -1.72 21.94
N ASN A 581 41.04 -2.60 20.98
CA ASN A 581 40.03 -3.10 20.05
C ASN A 581 38.89 -3.84 20.73
N PHE A 582 39.17 -4.65 21.79
CA PHE A 582 38.11 -5.35 22.52
C PHE A 582 37.27 -4.40 23.37
N LYS A 583 37.90 -3.37 24.00
CA LYS A 583 37.16 -2.32 24.73
C LYS A 583 36.21 -1.57 23.80
N MET A 584 36.69 -1.25 22.60
CA MET A 584 35.84 -0.64 21.55
C MET A 584 34.73 -1.55 21.13
N PHE A 585 34.96 -2.85 20.99
CA PHE A 585 33.94 -3.82 20.65
C PHE A 585 32.81 -3.87 21.70
N ILE A 586 33.16 -3.89 22.99
CA ILE A 586 32.17 -3.82 24.08
C ILE A 586 31.40 -2.50 24.05
N PHE A 587 32.08 -1.38 23.79
CA PHE A 587 31.43 -0.08 23.65
C PHE A 587 30.36 -0.10 22.54
N HIS A 588 30.67 -0.68 21.37
CA HIS A 588 29.70 -0.78 20.26
C HIS A 588 28.49 -1.65 20.63
N ILE A 589 28.68 -2.73 21.40
CA ILE A 589 27.54 -3.53 21.90
C ILE A 589 26.67 -2.69 22.85
N ILE A 590 27.27 -1.95 23.79
CA ILE A 590 26.53 -1.10 24.73
C ILE A 590 25.76 0.00 24.00
N VAL A 591 26.19 0.42 22.82
CA VAL A 591 25.46 1.40 22.01
C VAL A 591 24.33 0.75 21.22
N VAL A 592 24.61 -0.35 20.51
CA VAL A 592 23.62 -0.94 19.57
C VAL A 592 22.42 -1.57 20.31
N PHE A 593 22.65 -2.33 21.40
CA PHE A 593 21.56 -3.02 22.09
C PHE A 593 20.50 -2.07 22.67
N PRO A 594 20.87 -1.03 23.45
CA PRO A 594 19.88 -0.05 23.92
C PRO A 594 19.20 0.71 22.78
N SER A 595 19.95 1.05 21.72
CA SER A 595 19.37 1.74 20.56
C SER A 595 18.25 0.95 19.90
N LEU A 596 18.43 -0.37 19.71
CA LEU A 596 17.39 -1.26 19.18
C LEU A 596 16.19 -1.39 20.13
N LEU A 597 16.42 -1.40 21.45
CA LEU A 597 15.35 -1.44 22.44
C LEU A 597 14.56 -0.13 22.50
N ILE A 598 15.24 1.02 22.39
CA ILE A 598 14.59 2.33 22.34
C ILE A 598 13.73 2.45 21.09
N LEU A 599 14.27 2.10 19.91
CA LEU A 599 13.52 2.15 18.65
C LEU A 599 12.25 1.28 18.71
N LYS A 600 12.29 0.11 19.37
CA LYS A 600 11.15 -0.77 19.55
C LYS A 600 9.97 -0.10 20.26
N GLN A 601 10.23 0.74 21.27
CA GLN A 601 9.17 1.40 22.05
C GLN A 601 8.32 2.38 21.22
N PHE A 602 8.79 2.72 20.02
CA PHE A 602 8.17 3.69 19.14
C PHE A 602 7.77 3.12 17.78
N GLU A 603 7.88 1.81 17.57
CA GLU A 603 7.38 1.15 16.36
C GLU A 603 5.87 1.31 16.25
N SER A 604 5.35 1.46 15.04
CA SER A 604 3.90 1.48 14.81
C SER A 604 3.31 0.09 15.06
N CYS A 605 2.24 0.04 15.86
CA CYS A 605 1.53 -1.22 16.11
C CYS A 605 0.65 -1.58 14.91
N ARG A 606 0.60 -2.87 14.58
CA ARG A 606 -0.45 -3.41 13.72
C ARG A 606 -1.71 -3.67 14.56
N GLU A 607 -2.88 -3.55 13.95
CA GLU A 607 -4.16 -3.82 14.63
C GLU A 607 -4.24 -5.25 15.20
N GLU A 608 -3.57 -6.20 14.55
CA GLU A 608 -3.52 -7.61 14.97
C GLU A 608 -2.60 -7.86 16.17
N GLN A 609 -1.80 -6.88 16.59
CA GLN A 609 -0.88 -7.00 17.73
C GLN A 609 -1.59 -6.72 19.06
N VAL A 610 -2.05 -7.77 19.73
CA VAL A 610 -2.84 -7.68 20.99
C VAL A 610 -2.09 -7.00 22.15
N LEU A 611 -0.75 -7.04 22.15
CA LEU A 611 0.11 -6.53 23.24
C LEU A 611 1.15 -5.52 22.72
N CYS A 612 0.74 -4.64 21.83
CA CYS A 612 1.64 -3.58 21.37
C CYS A 612 1.37 -2.30 22.15
N TYR A 613 2.31 -1.89 22.97
CA TYR A 613 2.29 -0.60 23.66
C TYR A 613 3.31 0.31 23.00
N THR A 614 2.83 1.38 22.36
CA THR A 614 3.70 2.41 21.81
C THR A 614 3.49 3.71 22.54
N PHE A 615 4.60 4.45 22.76
CA PHE A 615 4.49 5.83 23.21
C PHE A 615 4.04 6.68 22.02
N ILE A 616 2.81 7.18 22.10
CA ILE A 616 2.26 8.11 21.09
C ILE A 616 2.59 9.52 21.54
N PHE A 617 3.46 10.20 20.82
CA PHE A 617 3.74 11.61 20.99
C PHE A 617 3.17 12.39 19.80
N THR A 618 2.71 13.60 20.07
CA THR A 618 2.33 14.52 18.97
C THR A 618 3.57 14.96 18.19
N SER A 619 3.38 15.33 16.92
CA SER A 619 4.48 15.83 16.06
C SER A 619 5.21 17.03 16.70
N GLU A 620 4.50 17.88 17.43
CA GLU A 620 5.07 19.01 18.17
C GLU A 620 6.01 18.55 19.30
N GLN A 621 5.68 17.46 20.01
CA GLN A 621 6.52 16.92 21.07
C GLN A 621 7.77 16.22 20.52
N LEU A 622 7.69 15.63 19.32
CA LEU A 622 8.80 14.91 18.70
C LEU A 622 9.77 15.81 17.94
N LEU A 623 9.34 17.00 17.49
CA LEU A 623 10.18 17.93 16.74
C LEU A 623 11.50 18.28 17.43
N PRO A 624 11.55 18.63 18.74
CA PRO A 624 12.82 18.91 19.41
C PRO A 624 13.77 17.70 19.44
N TRP A 625 13.22 16.49 19.64
CA TRP A 625 14.00 15.25 19.62
C TRP A 625 14.55 14.92 18.25
N SER A 626 13.78 15.15 17.19
CA SER A 626 14.22 14.95 15.80
C SER A 626 15.35 15.91 15.44
N ILE A 627 15.28 17.15 15.88
CA ILE A 627 16.33 18.16 15.69
C ILE A 627 17.60 17.73 16.45
N LEU A 628 17.48 17.40 17.74
CA LEU A 628 18.60 16.98 18.57
C LEU A 628 19.27 15.72 18.01
N ALA A 629 18.49 14.69 17.64
CA ALA A 629 19.00 13.45 17.08
C ALA A 629 19.69 13.67 15.73
N SER A 630 19.14 14.53 14.87
CA SER A 630 19.76 14.91 13.59
C SER A 630 21.09 15.62 13.79
N PHE A 631 21.18 16.51 14.78
CA PHE A 631 22.41 17.21 15.15
C PHE A 631 23.47 16.22 15.68
N VAL A 632 23.09 15.36 16.64
CA VAL A 632 24.02 14.38 17.23
C VAL A 632 24.52 13.36 16.22
N SER A 633 23.64 12.81 15.37
CA SER A 633 24.03 11.86 14.33
C SER A 633 24.95 12.50 13.30
N THR A 634 24.68 13.75 12.90
CA THR A 634 25.50 14.51 11.96
C THR A 634 26.86 14.83 12.56
N PHE A 635 26.92 15.25 13.84
CA PHE A 635 28.15 15.50 14.54
C PHE A 635 29.03 14.25 14.60
N PHE A 636 28.44 13.08 14.94
CA PHE A 636 29.15 11.81 14.97
C PHE A 636 29.68 11.40 13.60
N LEU A 637 28.91 11.59 12.54
CA LEU A 637 29.33 11.31 11.16
C LEU A 637 30.47 12.23 10.68
N LEU A 638 30.59 13.45 11.27
CA LEU A 638 31.66 14.41 10.98
C LEU A 638 32.96 14.17 11.78
N GLU A 639 32.92 13.25 12.76
CA GLU A 639 34.10 12.94 13.58
C GLU A 639 35.25 12.37 12.75
N ASP A 640 36.50 12.57 13.23
CA ASP A 640 37.74 12.25 12.48
C ASP A 640 37.85 10.76 12.07
N ARG A 641 37.16 9.85 12.72
CA ARG A 641 37.14 8.42 12.35
C ARG A 641 36.55 8.18 10.96
N TRP A 642 35.54 8.98 10.55
CA TRP A 642 34.93 8.91 9.22
C TRP A 642 35.67 9.77 8.20
N LYS A 643 36.67 10.60 8.63
CA LYS A 643 37.49 11.45 7.79
C LYS A 643 36.70 12.14 6.67
N ALA A 644 35.64 12.85 7.10
CA ALA A 644 34.84 13.63 6.16
C ALA A 644 35.74 14.62 5.42
N LEU A 645 35.54 14.74 4.12
CA LEU A 645 36.22 15.76 3.32
C LEU A 645 35.90 17.15 3.89
N LYS A 646 36.89 18.04 3.92
CA LYS A 646 36.70 19.43 4.39
C LYS A 646 35.53 20.12 3.70
N ILE A 647 35.37 19.88 2.42
CA ILE A 647 34.27 20.41 1.61
C ILE A 647 32.91 19.91 2.13
N THR A 648 32.77 18.64 2.55
CA THR A 648 31.52 18.08 3.10
C THR A 648 31.15 18.79 4.39
N ARG A 649 32.09 19.07 5.29
CA ARG A 649 31.83 19.82 6.53
C ARG A 649 31.29 21.23 6.27
N PHE A 650 31.72 21.86 5.18
CA PHE A 650 31.19 23.17 4.77
C PHE A 650 29.72 23.13 4.39
N PHE A 651 29.26 22.10 3.67
CA PHE A 651 27.88 21.99 3.20
C PHE A 651 26.90 21.45 4.26
N VAL A 652 27.36 20.62 5.20
CA VAL A 652 26.50 19.97 6.19
C VAL A 652 25.80 20.97 7.12
N TRP A 653 26.51 21.99 7.58
CA TRP A 653 25.93 22.99 8.48
C TRP A 653 24.81 23.81 7.85
N PRO A 654 24.94 24.36 6.64
CA PRO A 654 23.81 24.99 5.94
C PRO A 654 22.63 24.06 5.77
N LEU A 655 22.85 22.78 5.44
CA LEU A 655 21.77 21.79 5.29
C LEU A 655 21.02 21.54 6.61
N LEU A 656 21.70 21.46 7.74
CA LEU A 656 21.07 21.32 9.05
C LEU A 656 20.19 22.55 9.38
N ILE A 657 20.68 23.75 9.07
CA ILE A 657 19.91 24.98 9.28
C ILE A 657 18.66 24.99 8.39
N LEU A 658 18.80 24.64 7.11
CA LEU A 658 17.69 24.56 6.18
C LEU A 658 16.64 23.50 6.63
N LEU A 659 17.08 22.33 7.09
CA LEU A 659 16.20 21.28 7.62
C LEU A 659 15.45 21.75 8.87
N TYR A 660 16.15 22.45 9.76
CA TYR A 660 15.54 23.00 10.97
C TYR A 660 14.47 24.06 10.64
N LEU A 661 14.76 24.98 9.72
CA LEU A 661 13.81 26.01 9.28
C LEU A 661 12.62 25.38 8.55
N HIS A 662 12.85 24.36 7.70
CA HIS A 662 11.78 23.62 7.03
C HIS A 662 10.80 23.03 8.06
N TRP A 663 11.27 22.33 9.08
CA TRP A 663 10.42 21.75 10.11
C TRP A 663 9.72 22.80 10.99
N ILE A 664 10.34 23.96 11.26
CA ILE A 664 9.67 25.04 11.98
C ILE A 664 8.48 25.54 11.18
N PHE A 665 8.68 25.86 9.89
CA PHE A 665 7.56 26.36 9.08
C PHE A 665 6.47 25.29 8.90
N GLU A 666 6.82 24.03 8.74
CA GLU A 666 5.87 22.93 8.69
C GLU A 666 5.07 22.82 10.00
N SER A 667 5.71 22.92 11.16
CA SER A 667 5.06 22.90 12.47
C SER A 667 4.15 24.13 12.66
N MET A 668 4.57 25.32 12.21
CA MET A 668 3.75 26.53 12.25
C MET A 668 2.49 26.40 11.39
N VAL A 669 2.62 25.83 10.19
CA VAL A 669 1.49 25.53 9.30
C VAL A 669 0.51 24.60 10.01
N MET A 670 1.01 23.49 10.59
CA MET A 670 0.19 22.53 11.32
C MET A 670 -0.57 23.16 12.49
N THR A 671 0.13 23.98 13.29
CA THR A 671 -0.47 24.66 14.45
C THR A 671 -1.51 25.70 14.04
N MET A 672 -1.29 26.43 12.93
CA MET A 672 -2.23 27.45 12.44
C MET A 672 -3.46 26.82 11.79
N LYS A 673 -3.30 25.75 11.01
CA LYS A 673 -4.41 25.01 10.39
C LYS A 673 -5.28 24.29 11.44
N GLY A 674 -4.75 23.94 12.61
CA GLY A 674 -5.50 23.35 13.72
C GLY A 674 -6.37 24.34 14.52
N LYS A 675 -6.38 25.63 14.17
CA LYS A 675 -7.23 26.64 14.85
C LYS A 675 -8.33 27.12 13.91
N PRO A 676 -9.60 27.02 14.30
CA PRO A 676 -10.70 27.52 13.47
C PRO A 676 -10.55 29.04 13.30
N SER A 677 -10.17 29.51 12.13
CA SER A 677 -10.14 30.94 11.81
C SER A 677 -10.69 31.18 10.41
N THR A 678 -11.70 32.06 10.35
CA THR A 678 -12.33 32.53 9.11
C THR A 678 -11.63 33.76 8.49
N SER A 679 -10.46 34.12 9.02
CA SER A 679 -9.75 35.32 8.60
C SER A 679 -8.90 35.09 7.36
N GLN A 680 -9.15 35.79 6.27
CA GLN A 680 -8.34 35.81 5.03
C GLN A 680 -6.84 36.06 5.32
N SER A 681 -6.52 36.81 6.36
CA SER A 681 -5.14 37.07 6.78
C SER A 681 -4.42 35.83 7.26
N VAL A 682 -5.11 34.94 7.99
CA VAL A 682 -4.54 33.66 8.48
C VAL A 682 -4.30 32.70 7.32
N HIS A 683 -5.23 32.63 6.37
CA HIS A 683 -5.05 31.79 5.17
C HIS A 683 -3.84 32.24 4.33
N ASN A 684 -3.67 33.54 4.13
CA ASN A 684 -2.51 34.10 3.43
C ASN A 684 -1.19 33.79 4.16
N THR A 685 -1.20 33.77 5.50
CA THR A 685 -0.02 33.46 6.31
C THR A 685 0.32 31.96 6.23
N ILE A 686 -0.67 31.08 6.25
CA ILE A 686 -0.51 29.65 6.06
C ILE A 686 0.12 29.35 4.70
N ASN A 687 -0.43 29.90 3.63
CA ASN A 687 0.10 29.74 2.27
C ASN A 687 1.55 30.26 2.14
N LEU A 688 1.89 31.35 2.82
CA LEU A 688 3.26 31.85 2.84
C LEU A 688 4.21 30.84 3.49
N PHE A 689 3.85 30.29 4.66
CA PHE A 689 4.69 29.32 5.37
C PHE A 689 4.81 27.98 4.64
N GLU A 690 3.76 27.52 3.97
CA GLU A 690 3.82 26.34 3.09
C GLU A 690 4.80 26.55 1.93
N ASN A 691 4.68 27.67 1.23
CA ASN A 691 5.59 28.02 0.14
C ASN A 691 7.05 28.13 0.62
N LEU A 692 7.28 28.70 1.81
CA LEU A 692 8.63 28.78 2.40
C LEU A 692 9.15 27.38 2.77
N SER A 693 8.35 26.54 3.38
CA SER A 693 8.72 25.15 3.72
C SER A 693 9.12 24.36 2.47
N GLN A 694 8.33 24.45 1.39
CA GLN A 694 8.63 23.81 0.11
C GLN A 694 9.90 24.38 -0.54
N LEU A 695 10.12 25.69 -0.50
CA LEU A 695 11.34 26.32 -1.02
C LEU A 695 12.56 25.80 -0.27
N LEU A 696 12.48 25.67 1.05
CA LEU A 696 13.56 25.11 1.88
C LEU A 696 13.82 23.64 1.54
N ALA A 697 12.79 22.82 1.35
CA ALA A 697 12.94 21.43 0.92
C ALA A 697 13.65 21.33 -0.44
N LYS A 698 13.25 22.12 -1.44
CA LYS A 698 13.93 22.22 -2.75
C LYS A 698 15.39 22.68 -2.60
N SER A 699 15.66 23.63 -1.69
CA SER A 699 17.01 24.12 -1.41
C SER A 699 17.89 23.03 -0.81
N ILE A 700 17.37 22.19 0.09
CA ILE A 700 18.11 21.06 0.67
C ILE A 700 18.57 20.09 -0.45
N PHE A 701 17.68 19.71 -1.37
CA PHE A 701 18.05 18.87 -2.50
C PHE A 701 19.06 19.54 -3.44
N SER A 702 18.86 20.83 -3.73
CA SER A 702 19.76 21.60 -4.60
C SER A 702 21.16 21.70 -4.00
N VAL A 703 21.27 22.02 -2.70
CA VAL A 703 22.57 22.07 -2.01
C VAL A 703 23.25 20.70 -1.96
N THR A 704 22.48 19.63 -1.75
CA THR A 704 22.99 18.25 -1.80
C THR A 704 23.56 17.93 -3.19
N LEU A 705 22.86 18.31 -4.23
CA LEU A 705 23.31 18.12 -5.62
C LEU A 705 24.55 18.96 -5.95
N VAL A 706 24.57 20.23 -5.53
CA VAL A 706 25.76 21.09 -5.67
C VAL A 706 26.97 20.50 -4.96
N HIS A 707 26.78 20.00 -3.73
CA HIS A 707 27.86 19.34 -3.00
C HIS A 707 28.38 18.10 -3.74
N PHE A 708 27.49 17.27 -4.30
CA PHE A 708 27.89 16.12 -5.11
C PHE A 708 28.83 16.51 -6.27
N PHE A 709 28.48 17.56 -7.00
CA PHE A 709 29.32 18.09 -8.08
C PHE A 709 30.58 18.76 -7.54
N ALA A 710 30.51 19.47 -6.42
CA ALA A 710 31.65 20.15 -5.81
C ALA A 710 32.70 19.15 -5.34
N ILE A 711 32.33 17.99 -4.76
CA ILE A 711 33.30 16.94 -4.41
C ILE A 711 34.02 16.42 -5.67
N LYS A 712 33.31 16.30 -6.79
CA LYS A 712 33.87 15.78 -8.04
C LYS A 712 34.78 16.77 -8.73
N LEU A 713 34.48 18.09 -8.64
CA LEU A 713 35.24 19.15 -9.32
C LEU A 713 36.42 19.68 -8.49
N PHE A 714 36.27 19.73 -7.16
CA PHE A 714 37.22 20.36 -6.25
C PHE A 714 37.80 19.39 -5.22
N GLY A 715 37.55 18.09 -5.36
CA GLY A 715 38.18 17.05 -4.52
C GLY A 715 39.70 16.99 -4.80
N ASP A 716 40.50 16.73 -3.75
CA ASP A 716 41.96 16.55 -3.87
C ASP A 716 42.27 15.45 -4.89
N GLU A 717 43.39 15.61 -5.64
CA GLU A 717 43.87 14.61 -6.62
C GLU A 717 44.09 13.20 -6.05
N ASN A 718 44.13 13.06 -4.71
CA ASN A 718 44.22 11.79 -3.96
C ASN A 718 42.85 11.31 -3.40
N LEU A 719 41.77 11.71 -4.02
CA LEU A 719 40.44 11.32 -3.56
C LEU A 719 40.20 9.80 -3.72
N ASN A 720 40.28 9.07 -2.60
CA ASN A 720 39.96 7.64 -2.58
C ASN A 720 38.47 7.41 -2.68
N LYS A 721 38.04 6.43 -3.48
CA LYS A 721 36.66 5.95 -3.63
C LYS A 721 35.90 5.83 -2.27
N ILE A 722 36.56 5.31 -1.25
CA ILE A 722 35.98 5.12 0.09
C ILE A 722 35.62 6.47 0.73
N ASN A 723 36.52 7.45 0.67
CA ASN A 723 36.28 8.77 1.28
C ASN A 723 35.19 9.53 0.53
N TRP A 724 35.08 9.35 -0.78
CA TRP A 724 34.01 9.91 -1.59
C TRP A 724 32.63 9.30 -1.19
N LEU A 725 32.54 7.97 -1.08
CA LEU A 725 31.31 7.29 -0.64
C LEU A 725 30.92 7.67 0.80
N LYS A 726 31.87 7.84 1.71
CA LYS A 726 31.60 8.36 3.07
C LYS A 726 31.00 9.76 3.02
N SER A 727 31.52 10.63 2.17
CA SER A 727 30.98 11.98 2.01
C SER A 727 29.57 11.97 1.40
N ILE A 728 29.28 11.07 0.46
CA ILE A 728 27.91 10.86 -0.03
C ILE A 728 26.99 10.40 1.08
N TYR A 729 27.40 9.39 1.86
CA TYR A 729 26.62 8.91 2.99
C TYR A 729 26.22 10.04 3.95
N GLN A 730 27.15 10.90 4.30
CA GLN A 730 26.93 12.06 5.18
C GLN A 730 25.94 13.06 4.56
N MET A 731 26.07 13.35 3.28
CA MET A 731 25.26 14.36 2.60
C MET A 731 23.83 13.91 2.34
N ILE A 732 23.60 12.65 1.98
CA ILE A 732 22.23 12.13 1.78
C ILE A 732 21.47 11.92 3.10
N SER A 733 22.17 11.86 4.23
CA SER A 733 21.53 11.64 5.54
C SER A 733 20.46 12.69 5.85
N LEU A 734 20.72 13.97 5.58
CA LEU A 734 19.78 15.06 5.88
C LEU A 734 18.56 15.09 4.96
N PRO A 735 18.70 14.98 3.63
CA PRO A 735 17.53 14.77 2.75
C PRO A 735 16.69 13.54 3.12
N LEU A 736 17.30 12.42 3.53
CA LEU A 736 16.57 11.23 3.97
C LEU A 736 15.74 11.50 5.23
N ILE A 737 16.32 12.16 6.23
CA ILE A 737 15.62 12.55 7.45
C ILE A 737 14.43 13.48 7.10
N MET A 738 14.61 14.41 6.16
CA MET A 738 13.54 15.31 5.70
C MET A 738 12.41 14.55 5.00
N LEU A 739 12.73 13.62 4.08
CA LEU A 739 11.72 12.85 3.34
C LEU A 739 10.83 12.00 4.26
N ILE A 740 11.42 11.43 5.31
CA ILE A 740 10.69 10.60 6.28
C ILE A 740 9.85 11.46 7.23
N GLY A 741 10.21 12.74 7.40
CA GLY A 741 9.44 13.73 8.15
C GLY A 741 9.88 13.88 9.61
N ALA A 742 9.41 14.98 10.24
CA ALA A 742 9.80 15.35 11.61
C ALA A 742 9.39 14.30 12.66
N GLU A 743 8.26 13.63 12.47
CA GLU A 743 7.75 12.61 13.40
C GLU A 743 8.69 11.40 13.54
N TYR A 744 9.23 10.94 12.42
CA TYR A 744 10.15 9.80 12.35
C TYR A 744 11.63 10.22 12.20
N GLY A 745 11.91 11.53 12.17
CA GLY A 745 13.24 12.08 11.90
C GLY A 745 14.30 11.62 12.89
N TRP A 746 14.00 11.59 14.19
CA TRP A 746 14.92 11.11 15.21
C TRP A 746 15.21 9.61 15.09
N ARG A 747 14.23 8.79 14.72
CA ARG A 747 14.41 7.35 14.48
C ARG A 747 15.29 7.11 13.25
N THR A 748 15.07 7.88 12.20
CA THR A 748 15.90 7.88 10.99
C THR A 748 17.35 8.25 11.31
N ALA A 749 17.54 9.28 12.15
CA ALA A 749 18.89 9.69 12.60
C ALA A 749 19.57 8.56 13.40
N PHE A 750 18.84 7.86 14.27
CA PHE A 750 19.36 6.67 14.95
C PHE A 750 19.71 5.54 13.99
N CYS A 751 18.87 5.23 13.01
CA CYS A 751 19.18 4.23 11.99
C CYS A 751 20.43 4.58 11.21
N LEU A 752 20.59 5.84 10.79
CA LEU A 752 21.80 6.35 10.12
C LEU A 752 23.07 6.16 10.96
N PHE A 753 22.95 6.33 12.27
CA PHE A 753 24.05 6.12 13.20
C PHE A 753 24.39 4.63 13.41
N LEU A 754 23.41 3.75 13.39
CA LEU A 754 23.60 2.30 13.64
C LEU A 754 24.48 1.62 12.60
N PHE A 755 24.41 2.01 11.31
CA PHE A 755 25.22 1.40 10.25
C PHE A 755 26.74 1.58 10.44
N PRO A 756 27.28 2.79 10.66
CA PRO A 756 28.68 2.99 10.97
C PRO A 756 29.15 2.27 12.25
N VAL A 757 28.29 2.21 13.25
CA VAL A 757 28.60 1.49 14.50
C VAL A 757 28.64 -0.03 14.24
N ALA A 758 27.66 -0.55 13.49
CA ALA A 758 27.61 -1.97 13.16
C ALA A 758 28.73 -2.41 12.20
N ASP A 759 29.31 -1.50 11.42
CA ASP A 759 30.46 -1.76 10.54
C ASP A 759 31.66 -2.32 11.29
N PHE A 760 31.77 -2.04 12.58
CA PHE A 760 32.82 -2.56 13.44
C PHE A 760 32.72 -4.08 13.68
N PHE A 761 31.51 -4.64 13.58
CA PHE A 761 31.34 -6.07 13.75
C PHE A 761 31.66 -6.82 12.45
N PHE A 762 32.28 -7.97 12.56
CA PHE A 762 32.63 -8.84 11.42
C PHE A 762 33.53 -8.24 10.33
N GLN A 763 34.43 -7.29 10.67
CA GLN A 763 35.32 -6.62 9.68
C GLN A 763 36.06 -7.59 8.77
N ASN A 764 36.45 -8.76 9.29
CA ASN A 764 37.22 -9.80 8.57
C ASN A 764 36.31 -10.94 8.02
N ASP A 765 35.00 -10.85 8.16
CA ASP A 765 34.04 -11.87 7.71
C ASP A 765 32.92 -11.20 6.90
N ILE A 766 33.19 -10.98 5.62
CA ILE A 766 32.29 -10.23 4.72
C ILE A 766 30.89 -10.82 4.66
N LYS A 767 30.73 -12.14 4.82
CA LYS A 767 29.43 -12.80 4.76
C LYS A 767 28.58 -12.44 5.97
N ASN A 768 29.12 -12.61 7.18
CA ASN A 768 28.42 -12.22 8.41
C ASN A 768 28.19 -10.71 8.47
N TRP A 769 29.13 -9.92 7.94
CA TRP A 769 28.99 -8.48 7.81
C TRP A 769 27.79 -8.10 6.90
N CYS A 770 27.74 -8.65 5.67
CA CYS A 770 26.65 -8.41 4.73
C CYS A 770 25.31 -8.89 5.31
N TRP A 771 25.30 -10.02 6.03
CA TRP A 771 24.09 -10.51 6.69
C TRP A 771 23.60 -9.52 7.75
N LEU A 772 24.46 -9.03 8.63
CA LEU A 772 24.13 -8.02 9.63
C LEU A 772 23.60 -6.74 8.99
N MET A 773 24.25 -6.24 7.91
CA MET A 773 23.81 -5.04 7.17
C MET A 773 22.41 -5.26 6.54
N SER A 774 22.16 -6.44 5.96
CA SER A 774 20.85 -6.79 5.41
C SER A 774 19.75 -6.81 6.46
N LEU A 775 20.03 -7.35 7.66
CA LEU A 775 19.07 -7.36 8.77
C LEU A 775 18.80 -5.95 9.32
N LEU A 776 19.85 -5.12 9.45
CA LEU A 776 19.71 -3.73 9.87
C LEU A 776 18.88 -2.93 8.85
N ALA A 777 19.12 -3.12 7.56
CA ALA A 777 18.37 -2.46 6.50
C ALA A 777 16.88 -2.82 6.56
N ALA A 778 16.55 -4.10 6.76
CA ALA A 778 15.18 -4.56 6.94
C ALA A 778 14.55 -4.03 8.24
N TYR A 779 15.33 -3.92 9.32
CA TYR A 779 14.84 -3.38 10.60
C TYR A 779 14.55 -1.87 10.51
N CYS A 780 15.35 -1.10 9.77
CA CYS A 780 15.13 0.34 9.57
C CYS A 780 13.76 0.65 8.95
N PHE A 781 13.25 -0.23 8.09
CA PHE A 781 11.90 -0.11 7.53
C PHE A 781 10.83 -0.05 8.63
N TYR A 782 10.89 -0.95 9.60
CA TYR A 782 9.93 -0.97 10.74
C TYR A 782 10.20 0.13 11.76
N ALA A 783 11.46 0.42 12.03
CA ALA A 783 11.86 1.44 13.00
C ALA A 783 11.34 2.85 12.64
N THR A 784 11.09 3.12 11.36
CA THR A 784 10.51 4.38 10.85
C THR A 784 8.99 4.33 10.67
N GLY A 785 8.31 3.38 11.32
CA GLY A 785 6.85 3.30 11.35
C GLY A 785 6.21 2.61 10.16
N ASN A 786 7.00 2.15 9.16
CA ASN A 786 6.45 1.40 8.04
C ASN A 786 6.09 -0.04 8.43
N GLN A 787 5.12 -0.60 7.72
CA GLN A 787 4.69 -1.99 7.84
C GLN A 787 4.55 -2.59 6.44
N ARG A 788 4.53 -3.91 6.34
CA ARG A 788 4.32 -4.58 5.04
C ARG A 788 2.83 -4.72 4.74
N THR A 789 2.16 -3.57 4.71
CA THR A 789 0.74 -3.40 4.42
C THR A 789 0.56 -2.20 3.50
N LEU A 790 -0.46 -2.20 2.65
CA LEU A 790 -0.67 -1.12 1.67
C LEU A 790 -0.98 0.22 2.34
N ASN A 791 -1.59 0.20 3.51
CA ASN A 791 -1.93 1.39 4.30
C ASN A 791 -0.72 2.08 4.96
N SER A 792 0.46 1.45 4.98
CA SER A 792 1.66 2.03 5.60
C SER A 792 2.61 2.71 4.61
N ILE A 793 2.19 2.93 3.37
CA ILE A 793 3.01 3.60 2.36
C ILE A 793 3.17 5.07 2.75
N PRO A 794 4.40 5.62 2.88
CA PRO A 794 4.62 7.00 3.30
C PRO A 794 4.35 8.00 2.17
N TRP A 795 3.10 8.18 1.79
CA TRP A 795 2.67 9.07 0.70
C TRP A 795 3.18 10.49 0.85
N ARG A 796 3.33 10.98 2.08
CA ARG A 796 3.90 12.30 2.38
C ARG A 796 5.25 12.53 1.70
N ALA A 797 6.09 11.51 1.58
CA ALA A 797 7.40 11.63 0.94
C ALA A 797 7.32 12.10 -0.51
N ALA A 798 6.22 11.80 -1.22
CA ALA A 798 5.97 12.26 -2.58
C ALA A 798 5.82 13.78 -2.68
N PHE A 799 5.24 14.42 -1.65
CA PHE A 799 4.79 15.82 -1.68
C PHE A 799 5.73 16.81 -0.99
N VAL A 800 6.75 16.35 -0.30
CA VAL A 800 7.69 17.21 0.45
C VAL A 800 8.38 18.24 -0.44
N VAL A 801 8.75 17.84 -1.66
CA VAL A 801 9.51 18.69 -2.60
C VAL A 801 8.64 19.24 -3.72
N LEU A 802 7.66 18.45 -4.16
CA LEU A 802 6.83 18.74 -5.32
C LEU A 802 5.36 18.74 -4.92
N PRO A 803 4.71 19.88 -4.76
CA PRO A 803 3.27 19.94 -4.50
C PRO A 803 2.47 19.71 -5.79
N GLY A 804 1.36 19.00 -5.70
CA GLY A 804 0.34 18.92 -6.73
C GLY A 804 0.66 18.02 -7.93
N ASN A 805 0.16 18.35 -9.10
CA ASN A 805 0.22 17.51 -10.30
C ASN A 805 1.65 17.23 -10.78
N PHE A 806 2.00 15.97 -10.87
CA PHE A 806 3.32 15.51 -11.31
C PHE A 806 3.34 15.29 -12.82
N ALA A 807 4.18 16.04 -13.53
CA ALA A 807 4.44 15.79 -14.95
C ALA A 807 5.08 14.41 -15.19
N PHE A 808 5.85 13.90 -14.21
CA PHE A 808 6.53 12.61 -14.27
C PHE A 808 6.26 11.79 -13.00
N LYS A 809 5.38 10.81 -13.07
CA LYS A 809 4.96 9.93 -11.95
C LYS A 809 6.11 9.14 -11.30
N TRP A 810 7.21 8.88 -12.01
CA TRP A 810 8.37 8.17 -11.48
C TRP A 810 9.17 8.97 -10.42
N VAL A 811 9.06 10.32 -10.43
CA VAL A 811 9.77 11.16 -9.44
C VAL A 811 9.20 10.98 -8.02
N PRO A 812 7.88 11.19 -7.77
CA PRO A 812 7.31 10.92 -6.46
C PRO A 812 7.46 9.47 -6.03
N ALA A 813 7.34 8.50 -6.96
CA ALA A 813 7.56 7.09 -6.67
C ALA A 813 9.00 6.83 -6.17
N SER A 814 10.02 7.49 -6.74
CA SER A 814 11.41 7.36 -6.29
C SER A 814 11.61 7.92 -4.87
N PHE A 815 10.92 9.00 -4.50
CA PHE A 815 10.98 9.54 -3.14
C PHE A 815 10.32 8.59 -2.13
N ILE A 816 9.16 8.03 -2.44
CA ILE A 816 8.48 7.03 -1.60
C ILE A 816 9.38 5.81 -1.41
N LEU A 817 9.91 5.23 -2.50
CA LEU A 817 10.79 4.05 -2.43
C LEU A 817 12.08 4.34 -1.63
N THR A 818 12.64 5.54 -1.78
CA THR A 818 13.83 5.95 -1.03
C THR A 818 13.49 6.13 0.45
N ALA A 819 12.36 6.73 0.80
CA ALA A 819 11.91 6.88 2.19
C ALA A 819 11.62 5.51 2.84
N MET A 820 10.98 4.58 2.12
CA MET A 820 10.67 3.25 2.62
C MET A 820 11.92 2.38 2.81
N PHE A 821 12.81 2.37 1.81
CA PHE A 821 13.94 1.44 1.74
C PHE A 821 15.30 2.13 1.90
N PHE A 822 15.35 3.26 2.62
CA PHE A 822 16.61 3.97 2.87
C PHE A 822 17.65 3.09 3.56
N GLY A 823 17.25 2.15 4.40
CA GLY A 823 18.13 1.17 5.01
C GLY A 823 18.91 0.36 3.95
N GLN A 824 18.26 -0.03 2.84
CA GLN A 824 18.91 -0.73 1.73
C GLN A 824 19.90 0.18 0.98
N LEU A 825 19.57 1.47 0.84
CA LEU A 825 20.50 2.46 0.28
C LEU A 825 21.77 2.57 1.13
N LEU A 826 21.61 2.66 2.46
CA LEU A 826 22.74 2.76 3.37
C LEU A 826 23.60 1.49 3.37
N ALA A 827 22.96 0.32 3.43
CA ALA A 827 23.67 -0.97 3.35
C ALA A 827 24.45 -1.09 2.03
N SER A 828 23.85 -0.65 0.90
CA SER A 828 24.51 -0.66 -0.41
C SER A 828 25.72 0.29 -0.45
N LEU A 829 25.59 1.51 0.07
CA LEU A 829 26.73 2.44 0.18
C LEU A 829 27.86 1.84 1.02
N MET A 830 27.53 1.25 2.17
CA MET A 830 28.51 0.60 3.04
C MET A 830 29.18 -0.60 2.34
N ALA A 831 28.45 -1.40 1.56
CA ALA A 831 29.01 -2.51 0.81
C ALA A 831 30.00 -2.06 -0.27
N HIS A 832 29.73 -0.95 -0.94
CA HIS A 832 30.64 -0.38 -1.93
C HIS A 832 31.88 0.30 -1.31
N MET A 833 31.84 0.61 0.02
CA MET A 833 33.02 1.06 0.78
C MET A 833 33.98 -0.08 1.16
N LYS A 834 33.52 -1.35 1.10
CA LYS A 834 34.41 -2.49 1.34
C LYS A 834 35.37 -2.69 0.19
N GLU A 835 36.57 -3.19 0.50
CA GLU A 835 37.58 -3.56 -0.50
C GLU A 835 37.16 -4.78 -1.33
N GLU A 836 36.28 -5.62 -0.79
CA GLU A 836 35.77 -6.80 -1.46
C GLU A 836 34.66 -6.45 -2.45
N GLU A 837 34.91 -6.59 -3.73
CA GLU A 837 33.95 -6.34 -4.82
C GLU A 837 32.71 -7.24 -4.77
N THR A 838 32.73 -8.30 -3.95
CA THR A 838 31.63 -9.26 -3.78
C THR A 838 30.56 -8.78 -2.79
N ALA A 839 30.85 -7.82 -1.93
CA ALA A 839 29.95 -7.38 -0.87
C ALA A 839 28.55 -6.93 -1.39
N PRO A 840 28.42 -6.13 -2.46
CA PRO A 840 27.11 -5.78 -3.01
C PRO A 840 26.31 -6.99 -3.50
N PHE A 841 26.98 -7.98 -4.10
CA PHE A 841 26.32 -9.20 -4.58
C PHE A 841 25.85 -10.10 -3.43
N TYR A 842 26.58 -10.13 -2.29
CA TYR A 842 26.11 -10.82 -1.08
C TYR A 842 24.86 -10.16 -0.48
N LEU A 843 24.78 -8.81 -0.43
CA LEU A 843 23.58 -8.11 0.03
C LEU A 843 22.36 -8.48 -0.83
N ILE A 844 22.51 -8.42 -2.15
CA ILE A 844 21.44 -8.79 -3.09
C ILE A 844 21.07 -10.26 -2.90
N LEU A 845 22.03 -11.16 -2.72
CA LEU A 845 21.79 -12.59 -2.52
C LEU A 845 21.01 -12.86 -1.24
N PHE A 846 21.37 -12.25 -0.12
CA PHE A 846 20.65 -12.43 1.15
C PHE A 846 19.21 -11.96 1.06
N LEU A 847 18.97 -10.82 0.43
CA LEU A 847 17.63 -10.31 0.24
C LEU A 847 16.81 -11.18 -0.72
N ALA A 848 17.42 -11.66 -1.80
CA ALA A 848 16.77 -12.59 -2.74
C ALA A 848 16.40 -13.93 -2.10
N MET A 849 17.20 -14.43 -1.16
CA MET A 849 16.86 -15.64 -0.37
C MET A 849 15.64 -15.40 0.53
N LYS A 850 15.52 -14.22 1.14
CA LYS A 850 14.33 -13.82 1.90
C LYS A 850 13.10 -13.77 0.98
N VAL A 851 13.24 -13.16 -0.19
CA VAL A 851 12.16 -13.05 -1.18
C VAL A 851 11.71 -14.43 -1.66
N LEU A 852 12.64 -15.38 -1.87
CA LEU A 852 12.27 -16.76 -2.22
C LEU A 852 11.37 -17.39 -1.15
N GLY A 853 11.66 -17.19 0.13
CA GLY A 853 10.81 -17.63 1.23
C GLY A 853 9.40 -17.02 1.18
N SER A 854 9.31 -15.69 0.94
CA SER A 854 8.01 -14.99 0.81
C SER A 854 7.21 -15.44 -0.41
N VAL A 855 7.87 -15.68 -1.54
CA VAL A 855 7.27 -16.23 -2.77
C VAL A 855 6.67 -17.61 -2.52
N LEU A 856 7.42 -18.52 -1.89
CA LEU A 856 6.96 -19.88 -1.56
C LEU A 856 5.79 -19.84 -0.57
N ALA A 857 5.86 -19.00 0.45
CA ALA A 857 4.79 -18.83 1.43
C ALA A 857 3.51 -18.30 0.76
N SER A 858 3.61 -17.30 -0.09
CA SER A 858 2.46 -16.72 -0.81
C SER A 858 1.81 -17.75 -1.73
N LEU A 859 2.60 -18.57 -2.42
CA LEU A 859 2.08 -19.67 -3.25
C LEU A 859 1.30 -20.68 -2.42
N LEU A 860 1.82 -21.10 -1.26
CA LEU A 860 1.18 -22.12 -0.43
C LEU A 860 -0.05 -21.60 0.30
N HIS A 861 -0.12 -20.31 0.56
CA HIS A 861 -1.24 -19.64 1.26
C HIS A 861 -2.20 -18.89 0.35
N HIS A 862 -2.17 -19.11 -0.98
CA HIS A 862 -3.01 -18.37 -1.93
C HIS A 862 -4.53 -18.49 -1.68
N LYS A 863 -4.99 -19.57 -1.03
CA LYS A 863 -6.40 -19.76 -0.61
C LYS A 863 -6.64 -19.42 0.87
N HIS A 864 -5.66 -18.89 1.58
CA HIS A 864 -5.81 -18.55 2.99
C HIS A 864 -6.64 -17.28 3.14
N LEU A 865 -7.53 -17.21 4.15
CA LEU A 865 -8.39 -16.04 4.40
C LEU A 865 -7.61 -14.73 4.53
N MET A 866 -6.38 -14.79 5.07
CA MET A 866 -5.51 -13.63 5.26
C MET A 866 -4.56 -13.39 4.08
N PHE A 867 -4.83 -13.99 2.91
CA PHE A 867 -3.92 -13.88 1.77
C PHE A 867 -3.70 -12.44 1.34
N TYR A 868 -4.77 -11.70 1.08
CA TYR A 868 -4.70 -10.30 0.62
C TYR A 868 -4.28 -9.32 1.72
N LYS A 869 -4.47 -9.68 2.98
CA LYS A 869 -4.08 -8.85 4.14
C LYS A 869 -2.60 -8.99 4.51
N VAL A 870 -2.08 -10.21 4.44
CA VAL A 870 -0.79 -10.55 5.02
C VAL A 870 0.21 -11.05 3.97
N PHE A 871 -0.14 -12.10 3.20
CA PHE A 871 0.82 -12.79 2.35
C PHE A 871 1.12 -12.05 1.04
N ALA A 872 0.10 -11.55 0.34
CA ALA A 872 0.28 -10.84 -0.91
C ALA A 872 0.99 -9.47 -0.70
N PRO A 873 0.61 -8.63 0.27
CA PRO A 873 1.37 -7.42 0.57
C PRO A 873 2.82 -7.71 0.95
N LYS A 874 3.07 -8.70 1.83
CA LYS A 874 4.44 -9.07 2.19
C LYS A 874 5.27 -9.44 0.96
N PHE A 875 4.73 -10.27 0.07
CA PHE A 875 5.41 -10.64 -1.17
C PHE A 875 5.75 -9.39 -2.01
N VAL A 876 4.78 -8.49 -2.20
CA VAL A 876 4.97 -7.26 -2.99
C VAL A 876 6.07 -6.39 -2.37
N PHE A 877 6.01 -6.13 -1.06
CA PHE A 877 7.01 -5.31 -0.36
C PHE A 877 8.40 -5.94 -0.42
N ASP A 878 8.53 -7.26 -0.19
CA ASP A 878 9.82 -7.96 -0.26
C ASP A 878 10.40 -7.96 -1.69
N ALA A 879 9.53 -8.11 -2.71
CA ALA A 879 9.94 -8.03 -4.11
C ALA A 879 10.43 -6.62 -4.47
N VAL A 880 9.69 -5.58 -4.10
CA VAL A 880 10.06 -4.17 -4.34
C VAL A 880 11.33 -3.81 -3.58
N GLU A 881 11.52 -4.29 -2.34
CA GLU A 881 12.73 -4.11 -1.55
C GLU A 881 13.96 -4.68 -2.29
N LEU A 882 13.86 -5.90 -2.85
CA LEU A 882 14.94 -6.52 -3.63
C LEU A 882 15.28 -5.70 -4.88
N LEU A 883 14.26 -5.30 -5.65
CA LEU A 883 14.46 -4.52 -6.88
C LEU A 883 15.07 -3.15 -6.59
N THR A 884 14.63 -2.50 -5.51
CA THR A 884 15.17 -1.22 -5.05
C THR A 884 16.64 -1.39 -4.60
N CYS A 885 16.98 -2.46 -3.88
CA CYS A 885 18.35 -2.78 -3.52
C CYS A 885 19.23 -2.99 -4.76
N CYS A 886 18.75 -3.72 -5.78
CA CYS A 886 19.46 -3.88 -7.04
C CYS A 886 19.70 -2.53 -7.73
N ALA A 887 18.69 -1.67 -7.79
CA ALA A 887 18.79 -0.34 -8.37
C ALA A 887 19.81 0.54 -7.62
N PHE A 888 19.78 0.57 -6.29
CA PHE A 888 20.74 1.32 -5.49
C PHE A 888 22.18 0.85 -5.73
N ASN A 889 22.43 -0.46 -5.71
CA ASN A 889 23.76 -1.01 -5.98
C ASN A 889 24.25 -0.67 -7.40
N PHE A 890 23.38 -0.73 -8.39
CA PHE A 890 23.71 -0.36 -9.77
C PHE A 890 24.04 1.14 -9.91
N ILE A 891 23.22 2.03 -9.32
CA ILE A 891 23.44 3.48 -9.34
C ILE A 891 24.74 3.83 -8.64
N ILE A 892 24.99 3.29 -7.43
CA ILE A 892 26.22 3.53 -6.68
C ILE A 892 27.44 3.05 -7.48
N TYR A 893 27.33 1.90 -8.14
CA TYR A 893 28.38 1.38 -9.00
C TYR A 893 28.67 2.35 -10.16
N LEU A 894 27.65 2.82 -10.88
CA LEU A 894 27.83 3.79 -11.97
C LEU A 894 28.50 5.09 -11.50
N LEU A 895 28.08 5.59 -10.34
CA LEU A 895 28.67 6.79 -9.75
C LEU A 895 30.14 6.58 -9.33
N THR A 896 30.52 5.37 -8.94
CA THR A 896 31.89 5.03 -8.50
C THR A 896 32.84 4.67 -9.67
N THR A 897 32.34 4.26 -10.84
CA THR A 897 33.16 3.93 -12.01
C THR A 897 33.80 5.15 -12.70
N SER A 898 33.32 6.34 -12.35
CA SER A 898 33.87 7.61 -12.86
C SER A 898 35.06 8.11 -12.03
N PHE A 899 35.48 7.31 -11.04
CA PHE A 899 36.73 7.50 -10.25
C PHE A 899 37.74 6.38 -10.54
#